data_c8365d43860bd776793f9918e2a2611b
#
_entry.id   c8365d43860bd776793f9918e2a2611b
#
_cell.length_a   1.000
_cell.length_b   1.000
_cell.length_c   1.000
_cell.angle_alpha   90.00
_cell.angle_beta   90.00
_cell.angle_gamma   90.00
#
_symmetry.space_group_name_H-M   'P 1'
#
loop_
_entity.id
_entity.type
_entity.pdbx_description
1 polymer ?
#
loop_
_entity_poly.entity_id
_entity_poly.type
_entity_poly.pdbx_seq_one_letter_code
_entity_poly.pdbx_strand_id
1 'polypeptide(L)'
;MIHIFDGATGTMLQKSVLKPGMCPELLNIEAPEAIQNVHRAYVEAGSNIVETNTFGASRIKLNEYNLGDKVEAINIAAVKNAKIATAGKAKVAGSMGPTGAFIEPLGELTFDEVYANYYEQAKILADAGVDYILIETCIEIQEMRAALLAAKDACDLPVICQLSFSEDGRTVTGTDPQSAAIILEAMGADIIGANCSLGPEQLVPIIKELADNCSCPISVQANAGMPHLENGQTIFPLTPEDMAKWAPKLVEAGATYIGGCCGTTPAHIKAIKEALANVSEPIRKAPNPNLALASRSKTVFIGKDLPTRLIGERINPTGRKKLAEEIKNGSFISVKREAIEQTQAGAQILDVNMGVAGIDQAKAMHKAITEISQLVNTPLAIDTSDVKALEAGLKAYPGRALINSVSAEPDRLKYFIPLARRYGAAILCLPLSDEGIPKTAKERLALAQKIIAEAKAQGLKDNDFLLDALVMTIAADKNACNEVLNTLKLYREHIGAPSTMGLSNISFGLPNRPLINSTFFTMCLAMGLDAPIMNPYDDSMQNALSASNALLAKDPNGRDYSLNHSGQNIPVAKAKNAVSSGDIIEDIKSAIISGEKESIAQMVEQALNKGHKPNEITDKALSAAMNVVGKDFGAKKIFLPQVMLSAEAMREAFIKIKERIPSDSVSNKGTIVIATVKGDIHDLGKNIVSALLENNGFKVIDLGKDIDKEEIIKAAIDNKADMIGLCSLMTTTITQIDEVISELNKSEYSTKVMIGGAVVTQEYADNVGADAYAPDGVEAVEIAKKLINK
;
A
#
# COMPACT_ATOMS: atom_id res chain seq x y z
N MET A 1 -23.97 -11.59 -16.75
CA MET A 1 -25.15 -11.36 -15.84
C MET A 1 -24.70 -10.44 -14.71
N ILE A 2 -25.44 -9.36 -14.44
CA ILE A 2 -25.14 -8.48 -13.32
C ILE A 2 -25.60 -9.18 -12.03
N HIS A 3 -24.69 -9.28 -11.05
CA HIS A 3 -24.96 -9.89 -9.75
C HIS A 3 -25.31 -8.82 -8.72
N ILE A 4 -26.32 -9.09 -7.89
CA ILE A 4 -26.77 -8.16 -6.85
C ILE A 4 -26.37 -8.72 -5.50
N PHE A 5 -25.46 -8.02 -4.83
CA PHE A 5 -25.12 -8.26 -3.43
C PHE A 5 -26.21 -7.73 -2.50
N ASP A 6 -26.13 -8.08 -1.25
CA ASP A 6 -26.95 -7.48 -0.19
C ASP A 6 -26.40 -6.10 0.24
N GLY A 7 -26.82 -5.65 1.39
CA GLY A 7 -26.44 -4.37 1.97
C GLY A 7 -26.04 -4.52 3.43
N ALA A 8 -25.99 -3.41 4.15
CA ALA A 8 -25.44 -3.30 5.49
C ALA A 8 -26.16 -4.20 6.53
N THR A 9 -25.52 -5.29 6.93
CA THR A 9 -25.99 -6.14 8.04
C THR A 9 -25.93 -5.38 9.37
N GLY A 10 -24.84 -4.69 9.68
CA GLY A 10 -24.70 -3.90 10.91
C GLY A 10 -25.79 -2.85 11.08
N THR A 11 -26.06 -2.05 10.04
CA THR A 11 -27.15 -1.05 10.04
C THR A 11 -28.52 -1.65 10.36
N MET A 12 -28.80 -2.86 9.86
CA MET A 12 -30.05 -3.55 10.12
C MET A 12 -30.14 -4.10 11.55
N LEU A 13 -29.03 -4.65 12.07
CA LEU A 13 -28.95 -5.18 13.43
C LEU A 13 -29.05 -4.09 14.50
N GLN A 14 -28.47 -2.92 14.26
CA GLN A 14 -28.55 -1.74 15.16
C GLN A 14 -29.99 -1.27 15.38
N LYS A 15 -30.86 -1.45 14.37
CA LYS A 15 -32.28 -1.11 14.50
C LYS A 15 -33.07 -2.09 15.36
N SER A 16 -32.50 -3.25 15.73
CA SER A 16 -33.23 -4.32 16.41
C SER A 16 -32.52 -4.83 17.67
N VAL A 17 -31.38 -5.46 17.56
CA VAL A 17 -30.76 -6.26 18.64
C VAL A 17 -29.34 -5.81 19.01
N LEU A 18 -28.60 -5.17 18.10
CA LEU A 18 -27.22 -4.79 18.34
C LEU A 18 -27.16 -3.47 19.15
N LYS A 19 -26.49 -3.51 20.30
CA LYS A 19 -26.25 -2.35 21.15
C LYS A 19 -24.76 -1.93 21.07
N PRO A 20 -24.44 -0.68 21.37
CA PRO A 20 -23.05 -0.23 21.47
C PRO A 20 -22.21 -1.12 22.40
N GLY A 21 -21.00 -1.49 21.96
CA GLY A 21 -20.06 -2.34 22.70
C GLY A 21 -20.33 -3.86 22.57
N MET A 22 -21.37 -4.29 21.88
CA MET A 22 -21.60 -5.72 21.63
C MET A 22 -20.83 -6.18 20.40
N CYS A 23 -20.30 -7.41 20.44
CA CYS A 23 -19.74 -8.09 19.28
C CYS A 23 -20.87 -8.50 18.31
N PRO A 24 -20.94 -7.92 17.09
CA PRO A 24 -21.99 -8.24 16.14
C PRO A 24 -21.99 -9.71 15.71
N GLU A 25 -20.82 -10.32 15.61
CA GLU A 25 -20.65 -11.70 15.15
C GLU A 25 -21.13 -12.72 16.18
N LEU A 26 -21.12 -12.38 17.46
CA LEU A 26 -21.64 -13.24 18.52
C LEU A 26 -23.16 -13.47 18.37
N LEU A 27 -23.88 -12.53 17.75
CA LEU A 27 -25.30 -12.66 17.46
C LEU A 27 -25.64 -13.84 16.54
N ASN A 28 -24.66 -14.37 15.78
CA ASN A 28 -24.85 -15.59 15.02
C ASN A 28 -25.24 -16.78 15.91
N ILE A 29 -24.81 -16.78 17.18
CA ILE A 29 -25.07 -17.81 18.18
C ILE A 29 -26.20 -17.37 19.11
N GLU A 30 -26.17 -16.13 19.61
CA GLU A 30 -27.10 -15.67 20.66
C GLU A 30 -28.47 -15.23 20.12
N ALA A 31 -28.52 -14.72 18.87
CA ALA A 31 -29.72 -14.24 18.22
C ALA A 31 -29.83 -14.69 16.75
N PRO A 32 -29.72 -15.99 16.43
CA PRO A 32 -29.63 -16.50 15.06
C PRO A 32 -30.83 -16.11 14.19
N GLU A 33 -32.00 -15.95 14.79
CA GLU A 33 -33.21 -15.57 14.07
C GLU A 33 -33.14 -14.11 13.59
N ALA A 34 -32.55 -13.23 14.37
CA ALA A 34 -32.32 -11.83 13.95
C ALA A 34 -31.40 -11.77 12.71
N ILE A 35 -30.31 -12.54 12.70
CA ILE A 35 -29.40 -12.65 11.55
C ILE A 35 -30.16 -13.23 10.34
N GLN A 36 -30.89 -14.32 10.51
CA GLN A 36 -31.67 -14.92 9.42
C GLN A 36 -32.71 -13.96 8.85
N ASN A 37 -33.33 -13.12 9.70
CA ASN A 37 -34.31 -12.13 9.25
C ASN A 37 -33.68 -11.07 8.38
N VAL A 38 -32.47 -10.61 8.71
CA VAL A 38 -31.70 -9.66 7.87
C VAL A 38 -31.41 -10.28 6.50
N HIS A 39 -30.87 -11.50 6.45
CA HIS A 39 -30.58 -12.16 5.16
C HIS A 39 -31.86 -12.41 4.35
N ARG A 40 -32.96 -12.86 4.98
CA ARG A 40 -34.27 -13.03 4.28
C ARG A 40 -34.74 -11.73 3.65
N ALA A 41 -34.66 -10.62 4.39
CA ALA A 41 -35.09 -9.32 3.88
C ALA A 41 -34.28 -8.88 2.63
N TYR A 42 -32.99 -9.16 2.58
CA TYR A 42 -32.17 -8.86 1.41
C TYR A 42 -32.46 -9.81 0.23
N VAL A 43 -32.65 -11.10 0.49
CA VAL A 43 -33.07 -12.06 -0.56
C VAL A 43 -34.43 -11.68 -1.15
N GLU A 44 -35.39 -11.28 -0.33
CA GLU A 44 -36.72 -10.79 -0.76
C GLU A 44 -36.62 -9.49 -1.55
N ALA A 45 -35.66 -8.61 -1.20
CA ALA A 45 -35.34 -7.40 -1.96
C ALA A 45 -34.70 -7.70 -3.31
N GLY A 46 -34.16 -8.92 -3.48
CA GLY A 46 -33.63 -9.42 -4.75
C GLY A 46 -32.14 -9.57 -4.84
N SER A 47 -31.45 -9.61 -3.71
CA SER A 47 -30.05 -10.05 -3.68
C SER A 47 -29.95 -11.49 -4.16
N ASN A 48 -28.96 -11.74 -5.02
CA ASN A 48 -28.62 -13.10 -5.43
C ASN A 48 -27.27 -13.57 -4.84
N ILE A 49 -26.62 -12.71 -4.06
CA ILE A 49 -25.49 -13.02 -3.18
C ILE A 49 -25.76 -12.34 -1.84
N VAL A 50 -25.57 -13.04 -0.72
CA VAL A 50 -25.63 -12.48 0.63
C VAL A 50 -24.33 -12.79 1.37
N GLU A 51 -23.90 -11.85 2.20
CA GLU A 51 -22.69 -11.94 3.00
C GLU A 51 -22.99 -12.54 4.38
N THR A 52 -22.10 -13.39 4.86
CA THR A 52 -22.21 -13.89 6.24
C THR A 52 -21.93 -12.76 7.25
N ASN A 53 -22.54 -12.82 8.43
CA ASN A 53 -22.22 -11.88 9.52
C ASN A 53 -20.92 -12.30 10.22
N THR A 54 -19.78 -12.21 9.48
CA THR A 54 -18.45 -12.67 9.91
C THR A 54 -17.33 -11.67 9.64
N PHE A 55 -17.67 -10.42 9.36
CA PHE A 55 -16.73 -9.34 9.09
C PHE A 55 -15.61 -9.25 10.14
N GLY A 56 -15.96 -9.23 11.43
CA GLY A 56 -15.04 -9.21 12.56
C GLY A 56 -14.81 -10.59 13.21
N ALA A 57 -15.13 -11.70 12.51
CA ALA A 57 -15.04 -13.04 13.10
C ALA A 57 -13.68 -13.72 12.96
N SER A 58 -12.62 -12.99 12.67
CA SER A 58 -11.24 -13.49 12.73
C SER A 58 -10.74 -13.57 14.17
N ARG A 59 -9.71 -14.38 14.42
CA ARG A 59 -9.14 -14.55 15.76
C ARG A 59 -8.64 -13.25 16.36
N ILE A 60 -7.95 -12.42 15.57
CA ILE A 60 -7.43 -11.13 16.01
C ILE A 60 -8.59 -10.23 16.47
N LYS A 61 -9.65 -10.11 15.65
CA LYS A 61 -10.81 -9.26 15.99
C LYS A 61 -11.63 -9.80 17.17
N LEU A 62 -11.87 -11.10 17.22
CA LEU A 62 -12.61 -11.69 18.33
C LEU A 62 -11.86 -11.64 19.68
N ASN A 63 -10.54 -11.62 19.66
CA ASN A 63 -9.75 -11.42 20.87
C ASN A 63 -10.00 -10.05 21.53
N GLU A 64 -10.37 -9.02 20.77
CA GLU A 64 -10.73 -7.70 21.32
C GLU A 64 -11.97 -7.78 22.23
N TYR A 65 -12.82 -8.79 22.01
CA TYR A 65 -14.00 -9.10 22.83
C TYR A 65 -13.80 -10.31 23.77
N ASN A 66 -12.56 -10.82 23.90
CA ASN A 66 -12.26 -12.05 24.64
C ASN A 66 -13.02 -13.29 24.11
N LEU A 67 -13.26 -13.34 22.79
CA LEU A 67 -14.01 -14.40 22.10
C LEU A 67 -13.15 -15.20 21.11
N GLY A 68 -11.83 -15.11 21.19
CA GLY A 68 -10.93 -15.81 20.25
C GLY A 68 -11.03 -17.32 20.28
N ASP A 69 -11.53 -17.91 21.36
CA ASP A 69 -11.85 -19.34 21.48
C ASP A 69 -13.11 -19.76 20.70
N LYS A 70 -13.93 -18.80 20.27
CA LYS A 70 -15.20 -19.03 19.56
C LYS A 70 -15.13 -18.80 18.04
N VAL A 71 -13.95 -18.57 17.48
CA VAL A 71 -13.77 -18.31 16.03
C VAL A 71 -14.53 -19.35 15.19
N GLU A 72 -14.28 -20.63 15.42
CA GLU A 72 -14.90 -21.70 14.64
C GLU A 72 -16.43 -21.71 14.82
N ALA A 73 -16.92 -21.66 16.05
CA ALA A 73 -18.34 -21.73 16.37
C ALA A 73 -19.11 -20.54 15.75
N ILE A 74 -18.59 -19.32 15.83
CA ILE A 74 -19.22 -18.11 15.28
C ILE A 74 -19.29 -18.17 13.75
N ASN A 75 -18.19 -18.51 13.07
CA ASN A 75 -18.17 -18.58 11.61
C ASN A 75 -19.07 -19.68 11.07
N ILE A 76 -19.09 -20.88 11.67
CA ILE A 76 -20.00 -21.97 11.29
C ILE A 76 -21.46 -21.56 11.49
N ALA A 77 -21.79 -20.93 12.63
CA ALA A 77 -23.16 -20.47 12.91
C ALA A 77 -23.61 -19.41 11.90
N ALA A 78 -22.73 -18.48 11.50
CA ALA A 78 -23.02 -17.47 10.51
C ALA A 78 -23.37 -18.06 9.14
N VAL A 79 -22.53 -18.98 8.64
CA VAL A 79 -22.80 -19.68 7.37
C VAL A 79 -24.13 -20.47 7.44
N LYS A 80 -24.39 -21.17 8.54
CA LYS A 80 -25.65 -21.88 8.74
C LYS A 80 -26.85 -20.92 8.68
N ASN A 81 -26.77 -19.77 9.36
CA ASN A 81 -27.86 -18.78 9.36
C ASN A 81 -28.12 -18.23 7.96
N ALA A 82 -27.06 -17.88 7.20
CA ALA A 82 -27.16 -17.40 5.83
C ALA A 82 -27.82 -18.46 4.92
N LYS A 83 -27.39 -19.72 5.01
CA LYS A 83 -27.95 -20.83 4.22
C LYS A 83 -29.44 -21.10 4.54
N ILE A 84 -29.82 -21.07 5.81
CA ILE A 84 -31.23 -21.22 6.22
C ILE A 84 -32.07 -20.08 5.63
N ALA A 85 -31.57 -18.84 5.71
CA ALA A 85 -32.29 -17.67 5.24
C ALA A 85 -32.40 -17.61 3.71
N THR A 86 -31.35 -17.97 2.98
CA THR A 86 -31.38 -17.99 1.50
C THR A 86 -32.21 -19.13 0.94
N ALA A 87 -32.30 -20.26 1.64
CA ALA A 87 -33.00 -21.46 1.18
C ALA A 87 -32.67 -21.86 -0.27
N GLY A 88 -31.39 -21.65 -0.70
CA GLY A 88 -30.90 -21.93 -2.04
C GLY A 88 -31.27 -20.90 -3.12
N LYS A 89 -31.95 -19.79 -2.77
CA LYS A 89 -32.36 -18.75 -3.71
C LYS A 89 -31.24 -17.73 -4.00
N ALA A 90 -30.25 -17.65 -3.13
CA ALA A 90 -29.07 -16.79 -3.26
C ALA A 90 -27.80 -17.56 -2.87
N LYS A 91 -26.67 -17.14 -3.42
CA LYS A 91 -25.33 -17.59 -3.05
C LYS A 91 -24.92 -16.96 -1.72
N VAL A 92 -23.97 -17.60 -1.03
CA VAL A 92 -23.45 -17.12 0.25
C VAL A 92 -21.98 -16.78 0.10
N ALA A 93 -21.59 -15.53 0.39
CA ALA A 93 -20.24 -15.07 0.47
C ALA A 93 -19.77 -15.02 1.92
N GLY A 94 -18.67 -15.70 2.23
CA GLY A 94 -18.01 -15.64 3.54
C GLY A 94 -17.24 -14.33 3.68
N SER A 95 -17.79 -13.39 4.43
CA SER A 95 -17.19 -12.05 4.66
C SER A 95 -16.01 -12.14 5.63
N MET A 96 -14.91 -11.50 5.27
CA MET A 96 -13.70 -11.33 6.09
C MET A 96 -13.26 -9.87 6.02
N GLY A 97 -13.40 -9.14 7.12
CA GLY A 97 -12.95 -7.76 7.24
C GLY A 97 -11.48 -7.64 7.64
N PRO A 98 -10.95 -6.40 7.72
CA PRO A 98 -9.57 -6.14 8.12
C PRO A 98 -9.29 -6.51 9.58
N THR A 99 -8.02 -6.78 9.89
CA THR A 99 -7.56 -7.08 11.26
C THR A 99 -7.69 -5.88 12.19
N GLY A 100 -7.77 -4.67 11.63
CA GLY A 100 -7.78 -3.42 12.40
C GLY A 100 -6.38 -2.97 12.84
N ALA A 101 -5.34 -3.70 12.45
CA ALA A 101 -3.95 -3.36 12.72
C ALA A 101 -3.15 -3.35 11.42
N PHE A 102 -2.06 -2.56 11.36
CA PHE A 102 -1.16 -2.58 10.22
C PHE A 102 -0.13 -3.70 10.32
N ILE A 103 0.34 -4.14 9.15
CA ILE A 103 1.50 -5.01 9.03
C ILE A 103 2.79 -4.19 9.21
N GLU A 104 3.84 -4.85 9.73
CA GLU A 104 5.19 -4.26 9.79
C GLU A 104 5.58 -3.60 8.46
N PRO A 105 6.23 -2.47 8.51
CA PRO A 105 6.70 -1.74 9.68
C PRO A 105 5.75 -0.62 10.14
N LEU A 106 4.56 -0.54 9.58
CA LEU A 106 3.54 0.45 9.97
C LEU A 106 2.83 0.07 11.26
N GLY A 107 2.79 -1.21 11.58
CA GLY A 107 2.20 -1.78 12.78
C GLY A 107 3.06 -2.91 13.35
N GLU A 108 2.49 -3.70 14.25
CA GLU A 108 3.19 -4.74 14.98
C GLU A 108 3.02 -6.13 14.38
N LEU A 109 2.03 -6.34 13.49
CA LEU A 109 1.75 -7.65 12.91
C LEU A 109 2.70 -7.97 11.76
N THR A 110 3.22 -9.19 11.75
CA THR A 110 3.98 -9.71 10.61
C THR A 110 3.05 -10.17 9.48
N PHE A 111 3.56 -10.25 8.25
CA PHE A 111 2.81 -10.82 7.12
C PHE A 111 2.32 -12.24 7.41
N ASP A 112 3.13 -13.06 8.07
CA ASP A 112 2.80 -14.46 8.36
C ASP A 112 1.72 -14.59 9.46
N GLU A 113 1.67 -13.70 10.45
CA GLU A 113 0.59 -13.65 11.45
C GLU A 113 -0.74 -13.25 10.81
N VAL A 114 -0.73 -12.24 9.96
CA VAL A 114 -1.93 -11.82 9.22
C VAL A 114 -2.39 -12.93 8.27
N TYR A 115 -1.47 -13.55 7.54
CA TYR A 115 -1.77 -14.71 6.70
C TYR A 115 -2.41 -15.85 7.51
N ALA A 116 -1.85 -16.20 8.65
CA ALA A 116 -2.39 -17.28 9.50
C ALA A 116 -3.81 -16.97 10.01
N ASN A 117 -4.05 -15.72 10.41
CA ASN A 117 -5.36 -15.25 10.85
C ASN A 117 -6.43 -15.37 9.76
N TYR A 118 -6.13 -14.96 8.53
CA TYR A 118 -7.06 -15.08 7.41
C TYR A 118 -7.20 -16.52 6.91
N TYR A 119 -6.13 -17.31 6.94
CA TYR A 119 -6.18 -18.73 6.56
C TYR A 119 -7.15 -19.52 7.46
N GLU A 120 -7.08 -19.30 8.77
CA GLU A 120 -7.97 -19.93 9.73
C GLU A 120 -9.44 -19.60 9.41
N GLN A 121 -9.79 -18.33 9.25
CA GLN A 121 -11.16 -17.92 8.99
C GLN A 121 -11.64 -18.39 7.61
N ALA A 122 -10.85 -18.24 6.56
CA ALA A 122 -11.18 -18.68 5.21
C ALA A 122 -11.44 -20.20 5.16
N LYS A 123 -10.59 -20.99 5.84
CA LYS A 123 -10.75 -22.44 5.92
C LYS A 123 -12.05 -22.84 6.59
N ILE A 124 -12.39 -22.22 7.72
CA ILE A 124 -13.65 -22.49 8.44
C ILE A 124 -14.87 -22.14 7.57
N LEU A 125 -14.86 -20.96 6.93
CA LEU A 125 -15.95 -20.51 6.06
C LEU A 125 -16.14 -21.44 4.86
N ALA A 126 -15.05 -21.84 4.21
CA ALA A 126 -15.08 -22.77 3.08
C ALA A 126 -15.60 -24.14 3.48
N ASP A 127 -15.12 -24.71 4.58
CA ASP A 127 -15.57 -26.01 5.10
C ASP A 127 -17.04 -25.98 5.55
N ALA A 128 -17.53 -24.85 6.05
CA ALA A 128 -18.95 -24.63 6.34
C ALA A 128 -19.80 -24.49 5.06
N GLY A 129 -19.14 -24.28 3.89
CA GLY A 129 -19.70 -24.41 2.55
C GLY A 129 -20.27 -23.11 2.01
N VAL A 130 -19.59 -21.99 2.15
CA VAL A 130 -19.89 -20.75 1.40
C VAL A 130 -19.61 -20.95 -0.10
N ASP A 131 -20.16 -20.06 -0.94
CA ASP A 131 -19.94 -20.10 -2.40
C ASP A 131 -18.76 -19.22 -2.84
N TYR A 132 -18.44 -18.19 -2.05
CA TYR A 132 -17.35 -17.24 -2.27
C TYR A 132 -16.63 -16.94 -0.96
N ILE A 133 -15.35 -16.62 -1.03
CA ILE A 133 -14.66 -15.90 0.03
C ILE A 133 -14.64 -14.42 -0.38
N LEU A 134 -15.10 -13.54 0.50
CA LEU A 134 -15.11 -12.09 0.31
C LEU A 134 -14.18 -11.44 1.34
N ILE A 135 -13.09 -10.86 0.85
CA ILE A 135 -12.19 -10.01 1.63
C ILE A 135 -12.61 -8.57 1.35
N GLU A 136 -13.11 -7.86 2.34
CA GLU A 136 -13.70 -6.54 2.14
C GLU A 136 -13.16 -5.47 3.07
N THR A 137 -13.35 -4.20 2.68
CA THR A 137 -13.04 -3.01 3.49
C THR A 137 -11.58 -2.90 3.89
N CYS A 138 -10.67 -3.56 3.16
CA CYS A 138 -9.24 -3.43 3.43
C CYS A 138 -8.73 -2.06 2.97
N ILE A 139 -7.96 -1.40 3.83
CA ILE A 139 -7.39 -0.07 3.63
C ILE A 139 -5.90 -0.10 3.29
N GLU A 140 -5.29 -1.30 3.30
CA GLU A 140 -3.87 -1.53 3.13
C GLU A 140 -3.63 -2.72 2.19
N ILE A 141 -2.83 -2.49 1.13
CA ILE A 141 -2.60 -3.50 0.09
C ILE A 141 -1.80 -4.70 0.61
N GLN A 142 -0.92 -4.53 1.59
CA GLN A 142 -0.12 -5.63 2.13
C GLN A 142 -0.97 -6.61 2.94
N GLU A 143 -1.94 -6.09 3.71
CA GLU A 143 -2.95 -6.90 4.39
C GLU A 143 -3.81 -7.65 3.38
N MET A 144 -4.30 -6.97 2.34
CA MET A 144 -5.09 -7.59 1.26
C MET A 144 -4.29 -8.71 0.56
N ARG A 145 -3.00 -8.53 0.33
CA ARG A 145 -2.12 -9.56 -0.27
C ARG A 145 -2.00 -10.79 0.65
N ALA A 146 -1.80 -10.59 1.94
CA ALA A 146 -1.74 -11.69 2.90
C ALA A 146 -3.08 -12.45 2.98
N ALA A 147 -4.19 -11.71 3.01
CA ALA A 147 -5.54 -12.28 3.06
C ALA A 147 -5.90 -13.05 1.78
N LEU A 148 -5.59 -12.50 0.59
CA LEU A 148 -5.81 -13.17 -0.69
C LEU A 148 -5.00 -14.47 -0.78
N LEU A 149 -3.72 -14.42 -0.42
CA LEU A 149 -2.86 -15.60 -0.41
C LEU A 149 -3.41 -16.67 0.55
N ALA A 150 -3.82 -16.28 1.74
CA ALA A 150 -4.40 -17.16 2.74
C ALA A 150 -5.71 -17.82 2.25
N ALA A 151 -6.60 -17.05 1.62
CA ALA A 151 -7.85 -17.56 1.07
C ALA A 151 -7.61 -18.56 -0.07
N LYS A 152 -6.67 -18.26 -0.99
CA LYS A 152 -6.30 -19.17 -2.10
C LYS A 152 -5.66 -20.47 -1.62
N ASP A 153 -4.89 -20.42 -0.53
CA ASP A 153 -4.30 -21.63 0.05
C ASP A 153 -5.30 -22.42 0.90
N ALA A 154 -6.33 -21.78 1.45
CA ALA A 154 -7.33 -22.40 2.30
C ALA A 154 -8.38 -23.21 1.51
N CYS A 155 -8.71 -22.79 0.28
CA CYS A 155 -9.76 -23.40 -0.54
C CYS A 155 -9.66 -23.03 -2.03
N ASP A 156 -10.42 -23.77 -2.86
CA ASP A 156 -10.55 -23.55 -4.32
C ASP A 156 -11.74 -22.64 -4.69
N LEU A 157 -12.37 -21.99 -3.71
CA LEU A 157 -13.51 -21.10 -3.97
C LEU A 157 -13.05 -19.79 -4.63
N PRO A 158 -13.94 -19.15 -5.44
CA PRO A 158 -13.66 -17.82 -5.95
C PRO A 158 -13.46 -16.81 -4.81
N VAL A 159 -12.42 -15.99 -4.92
CA VAL A 159 -12.06 -14.96 -3.95
C VAL A 159 -12.36 -13.58 -4.51
N ILE A 160 -13.15 -12.82 -3.76
CA ILE A 160 -13.48 -11.41 -4.03
C ILE A 160 -12.61 -10.53 -3.14
N CYS A 161 -11.91 -9.56 -3.73
CA CYS A 161 -11.04 -8.63 -3.02
C CYS A 161 -11.57 -7.21 -3.18
N GLN A 162 -12.02 -6.58 -2.09
CA GLN A 162 -12.53 -5.21 -2.08
C GLN A 162 -11.69 -4.32 -1.17
N LEU A 163 -11.13 -3.26 -1.76
CA LEU A 163 -10.41 -2.22 -1.04
C LEU A 163 -11.34 -1.04 -0.73
N SER A 164 -11.06 -0.35 0.36
CA SER A 164 -11.69 0.94 0.67
C SER A 164 -10.77 2.09 0.30
N PHE A 165 -11.32 3.01 -0.51
CA PHE A 165 -10.63 4.18 -1.00
C PHE A 165 -11.19 5.44 -0.33
N SER A 166 -10.34 6.44 -0.13
CA SER A 166 -10.72 7.79 0.30
C SER A 166 -11.19 8.63 -0.89
N GLU A 167 -11.69 9.85 -0.63
CA GLU A 167 -12.19 10.76 -1.67
C GLU A 167 -11.15 11.11 -2.74
N ASP A 168 -9.89 11.01 -2.42
CA ASP A 168 -8.78 11.22 -3.37
C ASP A 168 -8.52 10.03 -4.30
N GLY A 169 -9.33 8.98 -4.21
CA GLY A 169 -9.17 7.76 -5.00
C GLY A 169 -8.01 6.87 -4.55
N ARG A 170 -7.51 7.02 -3.32
CA ARG A 170 -6.43 6.19 -2.78
C ARG A 170 -6.82 5.54 -1.46
N THR A 171 -6.18 4.42 -1.13
CA THR A 171 -6.28 3.85 0.22
C THR A 171 -5.47 4.69 1.21
N VAL A 172 -5.66 4.44 2.50
CA VAL A 172 -4.93 5.16 3.59
C VAL A 172 -3.41 5.09 3.42
N THR A 173 -2.89 3.99 2.88
CA THR A 173 -1.45 3.81 2.62
C THR A 173 -1.01 4.26 1.23
N GLY A 174 -1.91 4.90 0.47
CA GLY A 174 -1.62 5.53 -0.81
C GLY A 174 -1.81 4.66 -2.05
N THR A 175 -2.38 3.46 -1.93
CA THR A 175 -2.62 2.57 -3.07
C THR A 175 -3.69 3.16 -4.00
N ASP A 176 -3.36 3.32 -5.28
CA ASP A 176 -4.30 3.72 -6.31
C ASP A 176 -5.02 2.51 -6.93
N PRO A 177 -6.18 2.73 -7.60
CA PRO A 177 -6.95 1.64 -8.17
C PRO A 177 -6.19 0.86 -9.27
N GLN A 178 -5.35 1.53 -10.06
CA GLN A 178 -4.54 0.87 -11.08
C GLN A 178 -3.54 -0.12 -10.46
N SER A 179 -2.77 0.32 -9.47
CA SER A 179 -1.81 -0.55 -8.77
C SER A 179 -2.52 -1.69 -8.06
N ALA A 180 -3.67 -1.42 -7.41
CA ALA A 180 -4.49 -2.44 -6.76
C ALA A 180 -4.95 -3.52 -7.75
N ALA A 181 -5.52 -3.13 -8.89
CA ALA A 181 -5.99 -4.05 -9.92
C ALA A 181 -4.86 -4.97 -10.44
N ILE A 182 -3.69 -4.38 -10.75
CA ILE A 182 -2.53 -5.10 -11.27
C ILE A 182 -1.96 -6.09 -10.23
N ILE A 183 -1.85 -5.68 -8.97
CA ILE A 183 -1.32 -6.53 -7.89
C ILE A 183 -2.26 -7.69 -7.63
N LEU A 184 -3.55 -7.42 -7.45
CA LEU A 184 -4.53 -8.43 -7.05
C LEU A 184 -4.83 -9.42 -8.18
N GLU A 185 -4.95 -8.96 -9.43
CA GLU A 185 -5.09 -9.87 -10.58
C GLU A 185 -3.89 -10.79 -10.74
N ALA A 186 -2.66 -10.27 -10.61
CA ALA A 186 -1.46 -11.07 -10.72
C ALA A 186 -1.37 -12.14 -9.63
N MET A 187 -1.84 -11.86 -8.42
CA MET A 187 -1.93 -12.82 -7.32
C MET A 187 -3.09 -13.82 -7.46
N GLY A 188 -3.99 -13.61 -8.43
CA GLY A 188 -5.07 -14.55 -8.74
C GLY A 188 -6.39 -14.26 -8.02
N ALA A 189 -6.69 -13.02 -7.68
CA ALA A 189 -8.05 -12.62 -7.30
C ALA A 189 -9.02 -12.94 -8.44
N ASP A 190 -10.19 -13.51 -8.12
CA ASP A 190 -11.19 -13.85 -9.13
C ASP A 190 -12.10 -12.66 -9.43
N ILE A 191 -12.37 -11.82 -8.43
CA ILE A 191 -13.16 -10.60 -8.53
C ILE A 191 -12.43 -9.51 -7.74
N ILE A 192 -12.31 -8.31 -8.32
CA ILE A 192 -11.65 -7.17 -7.69
C ILE A 192 -12.68 -6.06 -7.53
N GLY A 193 -12.58 -5.26 -6.46
CA GLY A 193 -13.55 -4.21 -6.28
C GLY A 193 -13.22 -3.18 -5.22
N ALA A 194 -14.25 -2.37 -4.94
CA ALA A 194 -14.21 -1.36 -3.90
C ALA A 194 -15.51 -1.38 -3.09
N ASN A 195 -15.38 -1.15 -1.78
CA ASN A 195 -16.53 -1.03 -0.91
C ASN A 195 -16.31 -0.03 0.21
N CYS A 196 -17.41 0.38 0.84
CA CYS A 196 -17.42 1.27 2.00
C CYS A 196 -16.78 2.64 1.73
N SER A 197 -16.53 3.42 2.77
CA SER A 197 -15.94 4.78 2.83
C SER A 197 -16.66 5.83 1.98
N LEU A 198 -17.03 5.52 0.75
CA LEU A 198 -17.56 6.46 -0.25
C LEU A 198 -18.99 6.12 -0.68
N GLY A 199 -19.69 7.13 -1.17
CA GLY A 199 -20.96 6.96 -1.86
C GLY A 199 -20.76 6.49 -3.31
N PRO A 200 -21.86 6.12 -4.00
CA PRO A 200 -21.77 5.56 -5.35
C PRO A 200 -21.19 6.55 -6.38
N GLU A 201 -21.38 7.84 -6.21
CA GLU A 201 -20.86 8.89 -7.10
C GLU A 201 -19.33 8.89 -7.12
N GLN A 202 -18.73 8.92 -5.93
CA GLN A 202 -17.29 8.97 -5.78
C GLN A 202 -16.62 7.64 -6.20
N LEU A 203 -17.35 6.52 -6.13
CA LEU A 203 -16.84 5.20 -6.54
C LEU A 203 -16.80 5.02 -8.06
N VAL A 204 -17.62 5.76 -8.87
CA VAL A 204 -17.62 5.59 -10.33
C VAL A 204 -16.24 5.71 -10.97
N PRO A 205 -15.41 6.74 -10.73
CA PRO A 205 -14.08 6.85 -11.32
C PRO A 205 -13.13 5.75 -10.81
N ILE A 206 -13.25 5.32 -9.55
CA ILE A 206 -12.43 4.24 -8.96
C ILE A 206 -12.75 2.91 -9.65
N ILE A 207 -14.04 2.59 -9.79
CA ILE A 207 -14.50 1.36 -10.49
C ILE A 207 -14.03 1.35 -11.94
N LYS A 208 -14.09 2.50 -12.60
CA LYS A 208 -13.60 2.62 -13.97
C LYS A 208 -12.11 2.34 -14.07
N GLU A 209 -11.30 2.90 -13.18
CA GLU A 209 -9.85 2.69 -13.18
C GLU A 209 -9.49 1.25 -12.85
N LEU A 210 -10.16 0.60 -11.89
CA LEU A 210 -10.03 -0.84 -11.64
C LEU A 210 -10.35 -1.65 -12.91
N ALA A 211 -11.49 -1.38 -13.54
CA ALA A 211 -11.95 -2.09 -14.74
C ALA A 211 -11.05 -1.90 -15.97
N ASP A 212 -10.44 -0.72 -16.12
CA ASP A 212 -9.53 -0.43 -17.23
C ASP A 212 -8.16 -1.14 -17.07
N ASN A 213 -7.82 -1.64 -15.85
CA ASN A 213 -6.50 -2.17 -15.53
C ASN A 213 -6.46 -3.65 -15.15
N CYS A 214 -7.57 -4.38 -15.17
CA CYS A 214 -7.61 -5.82 -14.97
C CYS A 214 -8.63 -6.52 -15.86
N SER A 215 -8.52 -7.84 -16.02
CA SER A 215 -9.50 -8.69 -16.71
C SER A 215 -10.56 -9.28 -15.77
N CYS A 216 -10.35 -9.20 -14.47
CA CYS A 216 -11.28 -9.71 -13.47
C CYS A 216 -12.63 -8.97 -13.50
N PRO A 217 -13.77 -9.66 -13.24
CA PRO A 217 -15.03 -9.01 -12.92
C PRO A 217 -14.85 -7.96 -11.80
N ILE A 218 -15.64 -6.88 -11.85
CA ILE A 218 -15.54 -5.80 -10.86
C ILE A 218 -16.74 -5.81 -9.92
N SER A 219 -16.44 -5.70 -8.61
CA SER A 219 -17.42 -5.60 -7.53
C SER A 219 -17.45 -4.20 -6.93
N VAL A 220 -18.64 -3.71 -6.57
CA VAL A 220 -18.83 -2.44 -5.89
C VAL A 220 -19.96 -2.50 -4.87
N GLN A 221 -19.66 -2.08 -3.63
CA GLN A 221 -20.64 -1.95 -2.57
C GLN A 221 -20.51 -0.59 -1.89
N ALA A 222 -21.33 0.36 -2.37
CA ALA A 222 -21.27 1.75 -1.95
C ALA A 222 -22.04 1.97 -0.63
N ASN A 223 -21.58 2.95 0.15
CA ASN A 223 -22.37 3.48 1.25
C ASN A 223 -23.61 4.22 0.70
N ALA A 224 -24.66 4.34 1.51
CA ALA A 224 -25.82 5.18 1.19
C ALA A 224 -25.49 6.68 1.35
N GLY A 225 -24.38 7.11 0.71
CA GLY A 225 -23.80 8.44 0.84
C GLY A 225 -22.84 8.55 2.01
N MET A 226 -22.23 9.73 2.16
CA MET A 226 -21.34 10.01 3.29
C MET A 226 -22.18 10.20 4.55
N PRO A 227 -21.84 9.52 5.66
CA PRO A 227 -22.60 9.66 6.89
C PRO A 227 -22.45 11.07 7.50
N HIS A 228 -23.53 11.59 8.09
CA HIS A 228 -23.51 12.76 8.96
C HIS A 228 -24.35 12.49 10.21
N LEU A 229 -24.09 13.27 11.25
CA LEU A 229 -24.84 13.15 12.49
C LEU A 229 -26.01 14.13 12.49
N GLU A 230 -27.20 13.58 12.77
CA GLU A 230 -28.41 14.36 12.98
C GLU A 230 -29.10 13.88 14.24
N ASN A 231 -29.29 14.78 15.22
CA ASN A 231 -29.89 14.47 16.54
C ASN A 231 -29.23 13.28 17.28
N GLY A 232 -27.90 13.17 17.22
CA GLY A 232 -27.13 12.08 17.84
C GLY A 232 -27.28 10.71 17.15
N GLN A 233 -27.86 10.67 15.93
CA GLN A 233 -27.97 9.47 15.12
C GLN A 233 -27.16 9.64 13.82
N THR A 234 -26.45 8.58 13.43
CA THR A 234 -25.78 8.54 12.15
C THR A 234 -26.78 8.37 11.03
N ILE A 235 -26.88 9.39 10.18
CA ILE A 235 -27.75 9.40 9.01
C ILE A 235 -26.90 9.24 7.76
N PHE A 236 -27.34 8.33 6.91
CA PHE A 236 -26.82 8.18 5.55
C PHE A 236 -27.79 8.88 4.59
N PRO A 237 -27.35 9.92 3.85
CA PRO A 237 -28.28 10.85 3.20
C PRO A 237 -28.92 10.33 1.92
N LEU A 238 -28.34 9.30 1.25
CA LEU A 238 -28.90 8.83 -0.01
C LEU A 238 -30.13 7.95 0.23
N THR A 239 -31.24 8.35 -0.41
CA THR A 239 -32.45 7.55 -0.46
C THR A 239 -32.24 6.33 -1.38
N PRO A 240 -33.12 5.29 -1.31
CA PRO A 240 -33.11 4.19 -2.26
C PRO A 240 -33.18 4.64 -3.72
N GLU A 241 -34.02 5.65 -4.01
CA GLU A 241 -34.22 6.20 -5.34
C GLU A 241 -32.96 6.94 -5.84
N ASP A 242 -32.29 7.67 -4.95
CA ASP A 242 -31.07 8.39 -5.32
C ASP A 242 -29.92 7.42 -5.56
N MET A 243 -29.77 6.41 -4.72
CA MET A 243 -28.75 5.38 -4.91
C MET A 243 -28.97 4.58 -6.19
N ALA A 244 -30.21 4.27 -6.53
CA ALA A 244 -30.57 3.55 -7.75
C ALA A 244 -30.18 4.30 -9.04
N LYS A 245 -30.16 5.65 -9.03
CA LYS A 245 -29.71 6.45 -10.18
C LYS A 245 -28.25 6.23 -10.55
N TRP A 246 -27.41 5.84 -9.60
CA TRP A 246 -25.99 5.59 -9.80
C TRP A 246 -25.69 4.15 -10.23
N ALA A 247 -26.58 3.20 -9.98
CA ALA A 247 -26.35 1.79 -10.30
C ALA A 247 -26.04 1.55 -11.79
N PRO A 248 -26.76 2.13 -12.77
CA PRO A 248 -26.39 2.02 -14.18
C PRO A 248 -25.02 2.62 -14.52
N LYS A 249 -24.62 3.74 -13.85
CA LYS A 249 -23.33 4.39 -14.07
C LYS A 249 -22.16 3.54 -13.53
N LEU A 250 -22.37 2.82 -12.43
CA LEU A 250 -21.40 1.87 -11.92
C LEU A 250 -21.23 0.67 -12.88
N VAL A 251 -22.32 0.21 -13.52
CA VAL A 251 -22.23 -0.80 -14.59
C VAL A 251 -21.47 -0.26 -15.80
N GLU A 252 -21.79 0.94 -16.24
CA GLU A 252 -21.07 1.61 -17.34
C GLU A 252 -19.58 1.77 -17.04
N ALA A 253 -19.21 2.03 -15.76
CA ALA A 253 -17.82 2.08 -15.30
C ALA A 253 -17.14 0.71 -15.28
N GLY A 254 -17.88 -0.39 -15.41
CA GLY A 254 -17.33 -1.75 -15.52
C GLY A 254 -17.74 -2.73 -14.42
N ALA A 255 -18.59 -2.32 -13.45
CA ALA A 255 -19.05 -3.21 -12.40
C ALA A 255 -20.02 -4.27 -12.90
N THR A 256 -19.85 -5.51 -12.43
CA THR A 256 -20.74 -6.65 -12.70
C THR A 256 -21.31 -7.26 -11.43
N TYR A 257 -20.76 -6.90 -10.27
CA TYR A 257 -21.24 -7.26 -8.94
C TYR A 257 -21.57 -5.95 -8.21
N ILE A 258 -22.82 -5.74 -7.83
CA ILE A 258 -23.28 -4.45 -7.28
C ILE A 258 -24.10 -4.70 -6.03
N GLY A 259 -23.81 -3.99 -4.96
CA GLY A 259 -24.52 -4.03 -3.71
C GLY A 259 -24.42 -2.74 -2.93
N GLY A 260 -24.70 -2.85 -1.65
CA GLY A 260 -24.61 -1.76 -0.71
C GLY A 260 -23.68 -2.06 0.45
N CYS A 261 -23.13 -1.02 1.07
CA CYS A 261 -22.40 -1.10 2.31
C CYS A 261 -23.13 -0.22 3.37
N CYS A 262 -22.43 0.47 4.23
CA CYS A 262 -23.00 1.21 5.35
C CYS A 262 -24.19 2.10 4.97
N GLY A 263 -25.22 2.08 5.83
CA GLY A 263 -26.48 2.83 5.65
C GLY A 263 -27.50 2.22 4.70
N THR A 264 -27.11 1.26 3.86
CA THR A 264 -28.05 0.63 2.92
C THR A 264 -29.00 -0.34 3.61
N THR A 265 -30.18 -0.49 3.04
CA THR A 265 -31.27 -1.32 3.54
C THR A 265 -31.85 -2.18 2.42
N PRO A 266 -32.73 -3.14 2.69
CA PRO A 266 -33.42 -3.91 1.65
C PRO A 266 -34.13 -3.04 0.59
N ALA A 267 -34.62 -1.84 0.97
CA ALA A 267 -35.24 -0.91 0.03
C ALA A 267 -34.23 -0.39 -0.99
N HIS A 268 -32.99 -0.10 -0.57
CA HIS A 268 -31.91 0.32 -1.48
C HIS A 268 -31.56 -0.79 -2.47
N ILE A 269 -31.41 -2.00 -2.01
CA ILE A 269 -31.08 -3.16 -2.87
C ILE A 269 -32.21 -3.45 -3.87
N LYS A 270 -33.46 -3.34 -3.44
CA LYS A 270 -34.61 -3.46 -4.34
C LYS A 270 -34.60 -2.40 -5.43
N ALA A 271 -34.36 -1.15 -5.07
CA ALA A 271 -34.29 -0.03 -6.03
C ALA A 271 -33.11 -0.19 -7.00
N ILE A 272 -31.92 -0.62 -6.54
CA ILE A 272 -30.77 -0.96 -7.39
C ILE A 272 -31.15 -2.06 -8.39
N LYS A 273 -31.76 -3.15 -7.92
CA LYS A 273 -32.19 -4.26 -8.78
C LYS A 273 -33.17 -3.81 -9.85
N GLU A 274 -34.16 -3.01 -9.49
CA GLU A 274 -35.14 -2.47 -10.42
C GLU A 274 -34.51 -1.56 -11.46
N ALA A 275 -33.58 -0.68 -11.06
CA ALA A 275 -32.83 0.19 -11.97
C ALA A 275 -31.94 -0.58 -12.96
N LEU A 276 -31.48 -1.78 -12.58
CA LEU A 276 -30.61 -2.63 -13.41
C LEU A 276 -31.38 -3.65 -14.25
N ALA A 277 -32.70 -3.75 -14.14
CA ALA A 277 -33.48 -4.79 -14.81
C ALA A 277 -33.31 -4.87 -16.34
N ASN A 278 -33.06 -3.72 -16.98
CA ASN A 278 -32.85 -3.63 -18.44
C ASN A 278 -31.44 -3.15 -18.82
N VAL A 279 -30.51 -3.19 -17.87
CA VAL A 279 -29.11 -2.78 -18.12
C VAL A 279 -28.32 -4.01 -18.55
N SER A 280 -27.64 -3.89 -19.70
CA SER A 280 -26.72 -4.91 -20.21
C SER A 280 -25.41 -4.91 -19.42
N GLU A 281 -24.72 -6.05 -19.44
CA GLU A 281 -23.35 -6.12 -18.92
C GLU A 281 -22.44 -5.09 -19.59
N PRO A 282 -21.46 -4.57 -18.83
CA PRO A 282 -20.55 -3.57 -19.38
C PRO A 282 -19.66 -4.16 -20.47
N ILE A 283 -19.45 -3.39 -21.53
CA ILE A 283 -18.42 -3.70 -22.53
C ILE A 283 -17.09 -3.24 -21.97
N ARG A 284 -16.29 -4.18 -21.48
CA ARG A 284 -14.98 -3.90 -20.91
C ARG A 284 -13.90 -3.90 -21.99
N LYS A 285 -12.99 -2.94 -21.89
CA LYS A 285 -11.78 -2.97 -22.72
C LYS A 285 -10.86 -4.10 -22.26
N ALA A 286 -10.13 -4.69 -23.19
CA ALA A 286 -9.04 -5.57 -22.83
C ALA A 286 -8.01 -4.78 -22.00
N PRO A 287 -7.49 -5.35 -20.91
CA PRO A 287 -6.46 -4.70 -20.13
C PRO A 287 -5.19 -4.49 -20.96
N ASN A 288 -4.32 -3.60 -20.48
CA ASN A 288 -3.06 -3.30 -21.13
C ASN A 288 -2.22 -4.58 -21.30
N PRO A 289 -1.84 -4.98 -22.53
CA PRO A 289 -1.09 -6.21 -22.79
C PRO A 289 0.38 -6.12 -22.37
N ASN A 290 0.87 -4.93 -22.04
CA ASN A 290 2.26 -4.70 -21.66
C ASN A 290 2.56 -5.28 -20.28
N LEU A 291 3.82 -5.66 -20.05
CA LEU A 291 4.30 -6.03 -18.73
C LEU A 291 4.10 -4.86 -17.75
N ALA A 292 3.42 -5.10 -16.65
CA ALA A 292 3.21 -4.13 -15.60
C ALA A 292 3.95 -4.53 -14.32
N LEU A 293 4.73 -3.63 -13.76
CA LEU A 293 5.29 -3.73 -12.42
C LEU A 293 4.65 -2.64 -11.55
N ALA A 294 4.34 -2.96 -10.30
CA ALA A 294 3.68 -2.01 -9.43
C ALA A 294 4.36 -1.97 -8.05
N SER A 295 4.54 -0.76 -7.54
CA SER A 295 4.73 -0.54 -6.11
C SER A 295 3.35 -0.43 -5.45
N ARG A 296 3.33 -0.08 -4.17
CA ARG A 296 2.08 0.22 -3.45
C ARG A 296 1.21 1.26 -4.18
N SER A 297 1.81 2.26 -4.81
CA SER A 297 1.11 3.47 -5.27
C SER A 297 1.52 3.97 -6.66
N LYS A 298 2.28 3.17 -7.41
CA LYS A 298 2.75 3.54 -8.75
C LYS A 298 2.94 2.31 -9.60
N THR A 299 2.37 2.34 -10.81
CA THR A 299 2.56 1.30 -11.83
C THR A 299 3.50 1.77 -12.93
N VAL A 300 4.34 0.88 -13.41
CA VAL A 300 5.23 1.07 -14.56
C VAL A 300 4.94 -0.01 -15.60
N PHE A 301 4.57 0.43 -16.79
CA PHE A 301 4.39 -0.46 -17.94
C PHE A 301 5.65 -0.50 -18.80
N ILE A 302 6.02 -1.70 -19.25
CA ILE A 302 7.15 -1.97 -20.15
C ILE A 302 6.60 -2.64 -21.41
N GLY A 303 6.89 -2.07 -22.56
CA GLY A 303 6.41 -2.61 -23.82
C GLY A 303 7.02 -1.89 -25.04
N LYS A 304 6.89 -2.51 -26.23
CA LYS A 304 7.61 -2.09 -27.43
C LYS A 304 7.28 -0.68 -27.92
N ASP A 305 6.05 -0.23 -27.70
CA ASP A 305 5.55 1.06 -28.18
C ASP A 305 5.52 2.11 -27.07
N LEU A 306 6.07 1.77 -25.89
CA LEU A 306 6.19 2.66 -24.75
C LEU A 306 7.61 3.26 -24.66
N PRO A 307 7.78 4.40 -23.98
CA PRO A 307 9.11 4.91 -23.64
C PRO A 307 9.93 3.85 -22.92
N THR A 308 11.20 3.73 -23.29
CA THR A 308 12.12 2.79 -22.66
C THR A 308 12.24 3.08 -21.17
N ARG A 309 12.16 2.06 -20.32
CA ARG A 309 12.15 2.17 -18.85
C ARG A 309 13.51 1.80 -18.27
N LEU A 310 14.10 2.70 -17.49
CA LEU A 310 15.40 2.48 -16.87
C LEU A 310 15.24 1.66 -15.58
N ILE A 311 16.00 0.55 -15.47
CA ILE A 311 16.18 -0.24 -14.26
C ILE A 311 17.51 0.16 -13.62
N GLY A 312 17.47 0.73 -12.41
CA GLY A 312 18.65 1.20 -11.69
C GLY A 312 19.42 0.05 -11.03
N GLU A 313 20.71 -0.08 -11.32
CA GLU A 313 21.58 -1.21 -10.94
C GLU A 313 22.41 -0.99 -9.66
N ARG A 314 22.24 0.14 -8.94
CA ARG A 314 23.22 0.55 -7.92
C ARG A 314 23.02 -0.10 -6.55
N ILE A 315 21.87 -0.72 -6.27
CA ILE A 315 21.64 -1.46 -5.02
C ILE A 315 22.13 -2.90 -5.20
N ASN A 316 23.43 -3.03 -5.44
CA ASN A 316 24.08 -4.31 -5.62
C ASN A 316 25.46 -4.28 -4.95
N PRO A 317 25.74 -5.16 -3.96
CA PRO A 317 27.00 -5.21 -3.24
C PRO A 317 28.16 -5.78 -4.06
N THR A 318 27.90 -6.41 -5.22
CA THR A 318 28.93 -6.99 -6.07
C THR A 318 29.92 -5.93 -6.56
N GLY A 319 31.20 -6.08 -6.24
CA GLY A 319 32.24 -5.11 -6.56
C GLY A 319 32.23 -3.81 -5.73
N ARG A 320 31.27 -3.66 -4.81
CA ARG A 320 31.12 -2.47 -3.95
C ARG A 320 31.41 -2.81 -2.49
N LYS A 321 32.68 -2.89 -2.13
CA LYS A 321 33.16 -3.34 -0.80
C LYS A 321 32.49 -2.62 0.36
N LYS A 322 32.32 -1.29 0.28
CA LYS A 322 31.70 -0.49 1.35
C LYS A 322 30.24 -0.89 1.56
N LEU A 323 29.46 -1.02 0.48
CA LEU A 323 28.06 -1.45 0.56
C LEU A 323 27.94 -2.86 1.12
N ALA A 324 28.78 -3.79 0.66
CA ALA A 324 28.80 -5.17 1.17
C ALA A 324 29.11 -5.22 2.67
N GLU A 325 30.04 -4.39 3.15
CA GLU A 325 30.40 -4.30 4.57
C GLU A 325 29.27 -3.70 5.43
N GLU A 326 28.62 -2.64 4.93
CA GLU A 326 27.43 -2.06 5.59
C GLU A 326 26.32 -3.08 5.73
N ILE A 327 25.96 -3.81 4.65
CA ILE A 327 24.94 -4.87 4.70
C ILE A 327 25.33 -5.97 5.66
N LYS A 328 26.62 -6.40 5.68
CA LYS A 328 27.13 -7.41 6.59
C LYS A 328 26.99 -7.01 8.07
N ASN A 329 27.13 -5.72 8.34
CA ASN A 329 26.96 -5.14 9.68
C ASN A 329 25.51 -4.80 10.02
N GLY A 330 24.53 -5.16 9.17
CA GLY A 330 23.11 -4.90 9.36
C GLY A 330 22.69 -3.45 9.14
N SER A 331 23.56 -2.62 8.56
CA SER A 331 23.29 -1.23 8.18
C SER A 331 22.79 -1.15 6.73
N PHE A 332 21.74 -0.37 6.49
CA PHE A 332 21.10 -0.19 5.19
C PHE A 332 21.11 1.28 4.72
N ILE A 333 21.95 2.13 5.33
CA ILE A 333 22.03 3.57 5.03
C ILE A 333 22.35 3.80 3.55
N SER A 334 23.37 3.10 3.03
CA SER A 334 23.72 3.24 1.60
C SER A 334 22.66 2.64 0.68
N VAL A 335 21.97 1.58 1.08
CA VAL A 335 20.85 0.99 0.33
C VAL A 335 19.72 2.00 0.19
N LYS A 336 19.30 2.62 1.29
CA LYS A 336 18.26 3.66 1.31
C LYS A 336 18.62 4.86 0.46
N ARG A 337 19.84 5.37 0.62
CA ARG A 337 20.35 6.48 -0.17
C ARG A 337 20.34 6.18 -1.67
N GLU A 338 20.86 5.04 -2.08
CA GLU A 338 20.84 4.62 -3.50
C GLU A 338 19.41 4.49 -4.03
N ALA A 339 18.44 4.02 -3.24
CA ALA A 339 17.04 3.94 -3.66
C ALA A 339 16.47 5.32 -3.98
N ILE A 340 16.70 6.30 -3.10
CA ILE A 340 16.25 7.68 -3.28
C ILE A 340 16.97 8.34 -4.48
N GLU A 341 18.29 8.28 -4.50
CA GLU A 341 19.12 8.95 -5.52
C GLU A 341 18.86 8.40 -6.92
N GLN A 342 18.76 7.07 -7.09
CA GLN A 342 18.43 6.46 -8.38
C GLN A 342 17.03 6.83 -8.85
N THR A 343 16.03 6.86 -7.94
CA THR A 343 14.68 7.32 -8.27
C THR A 343 14.69 8.77 -8.74
N GLN A 344 15.42 9.66 -8.06
CA GLN A 344 15.58 11.06 -8.44
C GLN A 344 16.34 11.23 -9.75
N ALA A 345 17.29 10.34 -10.04
CA ALA A 345 18.04 10.31 -11.31
C ALA A 345 17.23 9.71 -12.47
N GLY A 346 15.93 9.37 -12.25
CA GLY A 346 15.02 8.93 -13.29
C GLY A 346 14.92 7.41 -13.48
N ALA A 347 15.40 6.58 -12.55
CA ALA A 347 15.12 5.16 -12.57
C ALA A 347 13.62 4.93 -12.34
N GLN A 348 12.99 4.16 -13.23
CA GLN A 348 11.58 3.78 -13.10
C GLN A 348 11.39 2.47 -12.36
N ILE A 349 12.44 1.67 -12.23
CA ILE A 349 12.48 0.40 -11.51
C ILE A 349 13.83 0.35 -10.80
N LEU A 350 13.89 -0.22 -9.59
CA LEU A 350 15.15 -0.42 -8.86
C LEU A 350 15.44 -1.91 -8.74
N ASP A 351 16.63 -2.30 -9.16
CA ASP A 351 17.14 -3.65 -8.98
C ASP A 351 17.83 -3.77 -7.62
N VAL A 352 17.38 -4.73 -6.80
CA VAL A 352 17.79 -4.86 -5.39
C VAL A 352 18.43 -6.22 -5.16
N ASN A 353 19.74 -6.22 -4.88
CA ASN A 353 20.55 -7.39 -4.58
C ASN A 353 21.18 -7.28 -3.20
N MET A 354 20.99 -8.33 -2.38
CA MET A 354 21.56 -8.45 -1.02
C MET A 354 22.52 -9.65 -0.90
N GLY A 355 23.10 -10.10 -2.01
CA GLY A 355 24.00 -11.26 -2.08
C GLY A 355 25.38 -10.99 -1.47
N VAL A 356 25.50 -11.02 -0.16
CA VAL A 356 26.76 -10.89 0.59
C VAL A 356 27.10 -12.22 1.25
N ALA A 357 28.33 -12.67 1.08
CA ALA A 357 28.77 -13.93 1.70
C ALA A 357 28.81 -13.83 3.23
N GLY A 358 28.31 -14.85 3.91
CA GLY A 358 28.39 -15.00 5.36
C GLY A 358 27.27 -14.27 6.15
N ILE A 359 26.19 -13.86 5.48
CA ILE A 359 25.01 -13.31 6.16
C ILE A 359 23.76 -14.16 5.86
N ASP A 360 22.71 -13.95 6.63
CA ASP A 360 21.36 -14.41 6.31
C ASP A 360 20.77 -13.51 5.22
N GLN A 361 20.85 -13.98 3.96
CA GLN A 361 20.37 -13.22 2.79
C GLN A 361 18.86 -13.01 2.82
N ALA A 362 18.08 -13.95 3.38
CA ALA A 362 16.64 -13.82 3.48
C ALA A 362 16.26 -12.65 4.41
N LYS A 363 16.89 -12.59 5.58
CA LYS A 363 16.69 -11.48 6.53
C LYS A 363 17.16 -10.14 5.97
N ALA A 364 18.30 -10.13 5.26
CA ALA A 364 18.81 -8.91 4.63
C ALA A 364 17.90 -8.42 3.51
N MET A 365 17.38 -9.32 2.66
CA MET A 365 16.47 -8.99 1.57
C MET A 365 15.14 -8.47 2.13
N HIS A 366 14.54 -9.15 3.10
CA HIS A 366 13.31 -8.71 3.76
C HIS A 366 13.47 -7.27 4.28
N LYS A 367 14.53 -7.00 5.04
CA LYS A 367 14.80 -5.67 5.60
C LYS A 367 15.01 -4.61 4.52
N ALA A 368 15.83 -4.90 3.50
CA ALA A 368 16.08 -3.97 2.40
C ALA A 368 14.79 -3.61 1.65
N ILE A 369 13.98 -4.59 1.27
CA ILE A 369 12.73 -4.39 0.55
C ILE A 369 11.72 -3.60 1.40
N THR A 370 11.60 -3.92 2.68
CA THR A 370 10.74 -3.20 3.63
C THR A 370 11.15 -1.73 3.71
N GLU A 371 12.42 -1.42 3.97
CA GLU A 371 12.91 -0.05 4.11
C GLU A 371 12.82 0.75 2.79
N ILE A 372 13.17 0.15 1.64
CA ILE A 372 13.06 0.82 0.33
C ILE A 372 11.60 1.14 0.00
N SER A 373 10.67 0.20 0.22
CA SER A 373 9.26 0.36 -0.12
C SER A 373 8.54 1.45 0.70
N GLN A 374 9.13 1.89 1.81
CA GLN A 374 8.63 3.03 2.59
C GLN A 374 9.15 4.37 2.05
N LEU A 375 10.35 4.37 1.49
CA LEU A 375 11.03 5.60 1.08
C LEU A 375 10.66 6.04 -0.33
N VAL A 376 10.47 5.08 -1.24
CA VAL A 376 10.22 5.37 -2.66
C VAL A 376 9.03 4.59 -3.19
N ASN A 377 8.33 5.19 -4.16
CA ASN A 377 7.21 4.56 -4.87
C ASN A 377 7.66 3.90 -6.19
N THR A 378 8.96 3.69 -6.35
CA THR A 378 9.53 3.05 -7.55
C THR A 378 9.39 1.55 -7.44
N PRO A 379 8.81 0.84 -8.45
CA PRO A 379 8.73 -0.61 -8.47
C PRO A 379 10.10 -1.28 -8.35
N LEU A 380 10.13 -2.48 -7.74
CA LEU A 380 11.36 -3.20 -7.44
C LEU A 380 11.52 -4.47 -8.27
N ALA A 381 12.75 -4.73 -8.69
CA ALA A 381 13.22 -6.04 -9.10
C ALA A 381 13.99 -6.68 -7.93
N ILE A 382 13.67 -7.92 -7.61
CA ILE A 382 14.32 -8.69 -6.54
C ILE A 382 15.38 -9.58 -7.19
N ASP A 383 16.64 -9.15 -7.06
CA ASP A 383 17.79 -9.82 -7.65
C ASP A 383 18.45 -10.75 -6.64
N THR A 384 18.17 -12.04 -6.79
CA THR A 384 18.77 -13.06 -5.93
C THR A 384 18.79 -14.44 -6.59
N SER A 385 19.77 -15.23 -6.20
CA SER A 385 19.84 -16.65 -6.53
C SER A 385 19.36 -17.57 -5.40
N ASP A 386 19.08 -17.03 -4.23
CA ASP A 386 18.62 -17.77 -3.05
C ASP A 386 17.09 -17.79 -2.98
N VAL A 387 16.50 -19.00 -2.94
CA VAL A 387 15.03 -19.20 -2.92
C VAL A 387 14.41 -18.58 -1.67
N LYS A 388 15.08 -18.67 -0.52
CA LYS A 388 14.57 -18.12 0.74
C LYS A 388 14.63 -16.59 0.75
N ALA A 389 15.71 -16.03 0.21
CA ALA A 389 15.83 -14.59 0.06
C ALA A 389 14.80 -14.04 -0.93
N LEU A 390 14.51 -14.76 -2.02
CA LEU A 390 13.45 -14.39 -2.96
C LEU A 390 12.09 -14.37 -2.27
N GLU A 391 11.71 -15.43 -1.58
CA GLU A 391 10.41 -15.49 -0.89
C GLU A 391 10.29 -14.42 0.18
N ALA A 392 11.34 -14.19 0.96
CA ALA A 392 11.37 -13.13 1.98
C ALA A 392 11.18 -11.74 1.37
N GLY A 393 11.81 -11.46 0.22
CA GLY A 393 11.63 -10.22 -0.51
C GLY A 393 10.21 -10.06 -1.08
N LEU A 394 9.65 -11.12 -1.66
CA LEU A 394 8.29 -11.12 -2.23
C LEU A 394 7.21 -10.94 -1.15
N LYS A 395 7.38 -11.51 0.04
CA LYS A 395 6.51 -11.27 1.19
C LYS A 395 6.56 -9.81 1.65
N ALA A 396 7.77 -9.27 1.79
CA ALA A 396 7.99 -7.90 2.28
C ALA A 396 7.50 -6.82 1.31
N TYR A 397 7.43 -7.10 0.01
CA TYR A 397 7.13 -6.12 -1.02
C TYR A 397 5.63 -5.88 -1.21
N PRO A 398 5.10 -4.68 -0.91
CA PRO A 398 3.68 -4.36 -1.05
C PRO A 398 3.29 -4.00 -2.50
N GLY A 399 3.72 -4.81 -3.47
CA GLY A 399 3.55 -4.53 -4.88
C GLY A 399 3.66 -5.77 -5.76
N ARG A 400 3.72 -5.56 -7.08
CA ARG A 400 4.04 -6.56 -8.07
C ARG A 400 5.50 -6.42 -8.48
N ALA A 401 6.37 -7.28 -7.96
CA ALA A 401 7.82 -7.28 -8.22
C ALA A 401 8.19 -7.91 -9.56
N LEU A 402 9.41 -7.63 -10.02
CA LEU A 402 10.12 -8.42 -11.03
C LEU A 402 11.10 -9.36 -10.32
N ILE A 403 11.06 -10.64 -10.61
CA ILE A 403 12.08 -11.61 -10.16
C ILE A 403 13.27 -11.55 -11.12
N ASN A 404 14.43 -11.13 -10.63
CA ASN A 404 15.68 -11.13 -11.38
C ASN A 404 16.60 -12.22 -10.79
N SER A 405 16.72 -13.43 -11.40
CA SER A 405 16.15 -13.86 -12.68
C SER A 405 15.78 -15.36 -12.64
N VAL A 406 15.04 -15.81 -13.61
CA VAL A 406 14.74 -17.22 -13.84
C VAL A 406 15.49 -17.70 -15.07
N SER A 407 16.43 -18.65 -14.88
CA SER A 407 17.13 -19.33 -15.98
C SER A 407 16.47 -20.66 -16.36
N ALA A 408 16.95 -21.29 -17.44
CA ALA A 408 16.47 -22.61 -17.86
C ALA A 408 17.08 -23.77 -17.05
N GLU A 409 17.80 -23.48 -15.97
CA GLU A 409 18.29 -24.45 -14.99
C GLU A 409 17.12 -25.12 -14.26
N PRO A 410 17.10 -26.44 -14.06
CA PRO A 410 15.97 -27.16 -13.46
C PRO A 410 15.54 -26.61 -12.09
N ASP A 411 16.49 -26.29 -11.21
CA ASP A 411 16.17 -25.75 -9.89
C ASP A 411 15.52 -24.36 -9.95
N ARG A 412 15.93 -23.53 -10.92
CA ARG A 412 15.30 -22.21 -11.12
C ARG A 412 13.85 -22.37 -11.58
N LEU A 413 13.61 -23.20 -12.57
CA LEU A 413 12.26 -23.47 -13.07
C LEU A 413 11.38 -24.06 -11.96
N LYS A 414 11.93 -24.99 -11.17
CA LYS A 414 11.19 -25.72 -10.13
C LYS A 414 10.81 -24.84 -8.93
N TYR A 415 11.67 -23.91 -8.51
CA TYR A 415 11.46 -23.19 -7.25
C TYR A 415 11.06 -21.72 -7.46
N PHE A 416 11.53 -21.06 -8.52
CA PHE A 416 11.27 -19.65 -8.74
C PHE A 416 9.93 -19.37 -9.40
N ILE A 417 9.52 -20.21 -10.38
CA ILE A 417 8.24 -20.04 -11.08
C ILE A 417 7.04 -20.19 -10.12
N PRO A 418 6.98 -21.21 -9.23
CA PRO A 418 5.92 -21.28 -8.23
C PRO A 418 5.83 -20.05 -7.32
N LEU A 419 6.98 -19.48 -6.92
CA LEU A 419 7.00 -18.25 -6.14
C LEU A 419 6.48 -17.05 -6.95
N ALA A 420 6.87 -16.94 -8.22
CA ALA A 420 6.34 -15.90 -9.10
C ALA A 420 4.82 -15.98 -9.19
N ARG A 421 4.28 -17.18 -9.43
CA ARG A 421 2.83 -17.41 -9.50
C ARG A 421 2.13 -17.11 -8.17
N ARG A 422 2.71 -17.57 -7.06
CA ARG A 422 2.14 -17.42 -5.72
C ARG A 422 2.02 -15.95 -5.28
N TYR A 423 3.05 -15.15 -5.53
CA TYR A 423 3.11 -13.74 -5.13
C TYR A 423 2.74 -12.76 -6.25
N GLY A 424 2.30 -13.26 -7.41
CA GLY A 424 1.92 -12.43 -8.55
C GLY A 424 3.07 -11.67 -9.20
N ALA A 425 4.31 -12.12 -9.05
CA ALA A 425 5.49 -11.44 -9.58
C ALA A 425 5.68 -11.75 -11.08
N ALA A 426 6.23 -10.78 -11.80
CA ALA A 426 6.76 -10.99 -13.14
C ALA A 426 8.16 -11.64 -13.09
N ILE A 427 8.61 -12.28 -14.15
CA ILE A 427 9.92 -12.91 -14.22
C ILE A 427 10.79 -12.32 -15.34
N LEU A 428 12.05 -12.09 -15.01
CA LEU A 428 13.12 -11.84 -15.98
C LEU A 428 13.65 -13.20 -16.46
N CYS A 429 13.42 -13.53 -17.73
CA CYS A 429 13.90 -14.76 -18.35
C CYS A 429 15.36 -14.60 -18.76
N LEU A 430 16.27 -15.25 -18.05
CA LEU A 430 17.71 -15.26 -18.36
C LEU A 430 18.04 -16.50 -19.20
N PRO A 431 18.47 -16.37 -20.46
CA PRO A 431 18.75 -17.50 -21.35
C PRO A 431 20.06 -18.18 -20.99
N LEU A 432 20.09 -18.83 -19.84
CA LEU A 432 21.20 -19.60 -19.27
C LEU A 432 20.69 -20.99 -18.88
N SER A 433 21.51 -22.02 -18.99
CA SER A 433 21.19 -23.39 -18.60
C SER A 433 22.40 -24.08 -17.95
N ASP A 434 22.25 -25.33 -17.48
CA ASP A 434 23.35 -26.14 -16.96
C ASP A 434 24.45 -26.41 -18.00
N GLU A 435 24.13 -26.29 -19.30
CA GLU A 435 25.13 -26.41 -20.38
C GLU A 435 26.00 -25.15 -20.50
N GLY A 436 25.71 -24.12 -19.73
CA GLY A 436 26.45 -22.85 -19.63
C GLY A 436 25.84 -21.74 -20.48
N ILE A 437 26.69 -20.79 -20.89
CA ILE A 437 26.31 -19.58 -21.61
C ILE A 437 26.10 -19.87 -23.09
N PRO A 438 24.90 -19.60 -23.67
CA PRO A 438 24.63 -19.80 -25.10
C PRO A 438 25.46 -18.82 -25.94
N LYS A 439 26.06 -19.34 -27.03
CA LYS A 439 26.95 -18.55 -27.89
C LYS A 439 26.20 -17.74 -28.93
N THR A 440 25.05 -18.25 -29.41
CA THR A 440 24.31 -17.65 -30.51
C THR A 440 22.95 -17.10 -30.09
N ALA A 441 22.44 -16.14 -30.83
CA ALA A 441 21.10 -15.57 -30.64
C ALA A 441 19.99 -16.61 -30.75
N LYS A 442 20.16 -17.65 -31.62
CA LYS A 442 19.19 -18.75 -31.78
C LYS A 442 19.12 -19.63 -30.54
N GLU A 443 20.26 -19.93 -29.91
CA GLU A 443 20.30 -20.69 -28.67
C GLU A 443 19.64 -19.89 -27.53
N ARG A 444 19.89 -18.58 -27.45
CA ARG A 444 19.24 -17.68 -26.48
C ARG A 444 17.72 -17.66 -26.67
N LEU A 445 17.25 -17.56 -27.90
CA LEU A 445 15.82 -17.63 -28.22
C LEU A 445 15.21 -18.96 -27.74
N ALA A 446 15.85 -20.08 -28.02
CA ALA A 446 15.35 -21.39 -27.64
C ALA A 446 15.25 -21.55 -26.11
N LEU A 447 16.24 -21.07 -25.36
CA LEU A 447 16.21 -21.08 -23.90
C LEU A 447 15.12 -20.15 -23.33
N ALA A 448 14.95 -18.96 -23.89
CA ALA A 448 13.87 -18.05 -23.47
C ALA A 448 12.48 -18.68 -23.72
N GLN A 449 12.28 -19.31 -24.88
CA GLN A 449 11.03 -20.02 -25.19
C GLN A 449 10.79 -21.20 -24.25
N LYS A 450 11.84 -21.95 -23.85
CA LYS A 450 11.72 -23.02 -22.85
C LYS A 450 11.26 -22.49 -21.49
N ILE A 451 11.88 -21.40 -20.99
CA ILE A 451 11.49 -20.77 -19.70
C ILE A 451 10.02 -20.33 -19.77
N ILE A 452 9.62 -19.63 -20.85
CA ILE A 452 8.25 -19.15 -21.05
C ILE A 452 7.25 -20.31 -21.08
N ALA A 453 7.55 -21.38 -21.81
CA ALA A 453 6.67 -22.53 -21.92
C ALA A 453 6.43 -23.18 -20.54
N GLU A 454 7.49 -23.37 -19.77
CA GLU A 454 7.41 -23.93 -18.41
C GLU A 454 6.63 -23.00 -17.47
N ALA A 455 6.88 -21.69 -17.54
CA ALA A 455 6.19 -20.70 -16.71
C ALA A 455 4.68 -20.62 -17.06
N LYS A 456 4.32 -20.67 -18.33
CA LYS A 456 2.91 -20.73 -18.77
C LYS A 456 2.22 -22.01 -18.33
N ALA A 457 2.90 -23.16 -18.37
CA ALA A 457 2.36 -24.41 -17.85
C ALA A 457 2.02 -24.34 -16.36
N GLN A 458 2.70 -23.46 -15.61
CA GLN A 458 2.46 -23.19 -14.20
C GLN A 458 1.54 -21.97 -13.95
N GLY A 459 0.94 -21.39 -15.00
CA GLY A 459 -0.12 -20.38 -14.90
C GLY A 459 0.32 -18.92 -15.05
N LEU A 460 1.57 -18.64 -15.44
CA LEU A 460 1.98 -17.29 -15.80
C LEU A 460 1.38 -16.90 -17.16
N LYS A 461 1.12 -15.59 -17.35
CA LYS A 461 0.49 -15.03 -18.55
C LYS A 461 1.54 -14.42 -19.48
N ASP A 462 1.13 -14.05 -20.71
CA ASP A 462 2.04 -13.46 -21.72
C ASP A 462 2.69 -12.15 -21.28
N ASN A 463 2.03 -11.39 -20.42
CA ASN A 463 2.52 -10.11 -19.89
C ASN A 463 3.26 -10.24 -18.55
N ASP A 464 3.74 -11.43 -18.20
CA ASP A 464 4.55 -11.68 -16.99
C ASP A 464 6.06 -11.79 -17.30
N PHE A 465 6.47 -11.62 -18.56
CA PHE A 465 7.83 -11.92 -19.01
C PHE A 465 8.62 -10.68 -19.42
N LEU A 466 9.86 -10.59 -18.94
CA LEU A 466 10.90 -9.67 -19.41
C LEU A 466 12.12 -10.49 -19.86
N LEU A 467 12.61 -10.28 -21.09
CA LEU A 467 13.59 -11.17 -21.74
C LEU A 467 15.00 -10.57 -21.69
N ASP A 468 15.94 -11.22 -21.01
CA ASP A 468 17.34 -10.78 -21.00
C ASP A 468 18.05 -11.20 -22.31
N ALA A 469 18.69 -10.25 -22.96
CA ALA A 469 19.47 -10.53 -24.19
C ALA A 469 20.88 -11.10 -23.91
N LEU A 470 21.28 -11.21 -22.64
CA LEU A 470 22.53 -11.80 -22.16
C LEU A 470 23.78 -11.16 -22.76
N VAL A 471 24.27 -10.10 -22.13
CA VAL A 471 25.42 -9.34 -22.61
C VAL A 471 26.74 -9.93 -22.12
N MET A 472 27.60 -10.32 -23.06
CA MET A 472 29.01 -10.68 -22.80
C MET A 472 29.93 -9.52 -23.16
N THR A 473 31.10 -9.44 -22.52
CA THR A 473 32.09 -8.43 -22.88
C THR A 473 32.74 -8.69 -24.23
N ILE A 474 32.89 -7.65 -25.04
CA ILE A 474 33.63 -7.73 -26.31
C ILE A 474 35.12 -8.04 -26.13
N ALA A 475 35.65 -7.90 -24.91
CA ALA A 475 37.02 -8.32 -24.58
C ALA A 475 37.16 -9.88 -24.58
N ALA A 476 36.08 -10.61 -24.27
CA ALA A 476 36.07 -12.07 -24.26
C ALA A 476 35.51 -12.68 -25.57
N ASP A 477 34.55 -12.00 -26.21
CA ASP A 477 33.93 -12.45 -27.46
C ASP A 477 33.74 -11.26 -28.43
N LYS A 478 34.47 -11.28 -29.53
CA LYS A 478 34.38 -10.24 -30.59
C LYS A 478 32.99 -10.12 -31.22
N ASN A 479 32.17 -11.18 -31.16
CA ASN A 479 30.83 -11.20 -31.73
C ASN A 479 29.76 -10.81 -30.71
N ALA A 480 30.09 -10.58 -29.45
CA ALA A 480 29.15 -10.35 -28.35
C ALA A 480 28.10 -9.29 -28.71
N CYS A 481 28.51 -8.17 -29.29
CA CYS A 481 27.57 -7.11 -29.70
C CYS A 481 26.58 -7.61 -30.76
N ASN A 482 27.05 -8.26 -31.82
CA ASN A 482 26.19 -8.75 -32.90
C ASN A 482 25.20 -9.80 -32.40
N GLU A 483 25.62 -10.70 -31.54
CA GLU A 483 24.76 -11.72 -30.96
C GLU A 483 23.65 -11.09 -30.09
N VAL A 484 23.94 -10.03 -29.32
CA VAL A 484 22.92 -9.30 -28.56
C VAL A 484 21.90 -8.63 -29.47
N LEU A 485 22.37 -7.89 -30.51
CA LEU A 485 21.47 -7.24 -31.47
C LEU A 485 20.58 -8.24 -32.20
N ASN A 486 21.13 -9.38 -32.62
CA ASN A 486 20.38 -10.46 -33.23
C ASN A 486 19.38 -11.07 -32.23
N THR A 487 19.73 -11.23 -30.96
CA THR A 487 18.85 -11.75 -29.92
C THR A 487 17.63 -10.82 -29.72
N LEU A 488 17.86 -9.53 -29.61
CA LEU A 488 16.77 -8.54 -29.50
C LEU A 488 15.80 -8.61 -30.69
N LYS A 489 16.36 -8.73 -31.91
CA LYS A 489 15.55 -8.91 -33.12
C LYS A 489 14.71 -10.16 -33.06
N LEU A 490 15.32 -11.32 -32.74
CA LEU A 490 14.62 -12.61 -32.67
C LEU A 490 13.55 -12.61 -31.57
N TYR A 491 13.81 -12.02 -30.42
CA TYR A 491 12.81 -11.87 -29.34
C TYR A 491 11.58 -11.10 -29.82
N ARG A 492 11.80 -9.99 -30.52
CA ARG A 492 10.73 -9.15 -31.05
C ARG A 492 9.90 -9.86 -32.11
N GLU A 493 10.55 -10.66 -33.00
CA GLU A 493 9.91 -11.37 -34.10
C GLU A 493 9.17 -12.64 -33.65
N HIS A 494 9.68 -13.35 -32.65
CA HIS A 494 9.20 -14.70 -32.30
C HIS A 494 8.48 -14.81 -30.95
N ILE A 495 8.69 -13.87 -30.02
CA ILE A 495 8.07 -13.91 -28.69
C ILE A 495 7.16 -12.70 -28.48
N GLY A 496 7.65 -11.49 -28.76
CA GLY A 496 6.90 -10.25 -28.61
C GLY A 496 6.88 -9.67 -27.18
N ALA A 497 7.41 -10.37 -26.18
CA ALA A 497 7.57 -9.83 -24.83
C ALA A 497 8.70 -8.78 -24.79
N PRO A 498 8.63 -7.81 -23.85
CA PRO A 498 9.66 -6.78 -23.72
C PRO A 498 11.03 -7.36 -23.33
N SER A 499 12.09 -6.60 -23.66
CA SER A 499 13.48 -7.02 -23.47
C SER A 499 14.25 -6.15 -22.49
N THR A 500 15.25 -6.77 -21.85
CA THR A 500 16.20 -6.14 -20.93
C THR A 500 17.61 -6.66 -21.14
N MET A 501 18.57 -6.07 -20.46
CA MET A 501 19.94 -6.57 -20.35
C MET A 501 20.73 -5.79 -19.31
N GLY A 502 21.73 -6.41 -18.68
CA GLY A 502 22.80 -5.75 -17.93
C GLY A 502 23.79 -5.08 -18.87
N LEU A 503 23.51 -3.83 -19.26
CA LEU A 503 24.14 -3.15 -20.39
C LEU A 503 25.65 -2.94 -20.20
N SER A 504 26.08 -2.61 -19.00
CA SER A 504 27.48 -2.28 -18.67
C SER A 504 28.45 -3.46 -18.83
N ASN A 505 27.96 -4.69 -19.01
CA ASN A 505 28.77 -5.89 -19.19
C ASN A 505 29.56 -5.87 -20.52
N ILE A 506 29.02 -5.20 -21.56
CA ILE A 506 29.65 -5.16 -22.90
C ILE A 506 31.09 -4.61 -22.86
N SER A 507 31.35 -3.66 -21.97
CA SER A 507 32.64 -2.96 -21.87
C SER A 507 33.53 -3.45 -20.72
N PHE A 508 33.16 -4.54 -20.05
CA PHE A 508 33.93 -5.03 -18.90
C PHE A 508 35.37 -5.33 -19.29
N GLY A 509 36.32 -4.80 -18.53
CA GLY A 509 37.75 -4.96 -18.78
C GLY A 509 38.34 -4.01 -19.85
N LEU A 510 37.53 -3.10 -20.43
CA LEU A 510 37.99 -2.17 -21.47
C LEU A 510 38.16 -0.74 -20.93
N PRO A 511 39.02 0.10 -21.52
CA PRO A 511 39.12 1.51 -21.19
C PRO A 511 37.97 2.32 -21.78
N ASN A 512 37.72 3.53 -21.23
CA ASN A 512 36.70 4.47 -21.68
C ASN A 512 35.30 3.83 -21.83
N ARG A 513 34.89 3.08 -20.80
CA ARG A 513 33.62 2.35 -20.76
C ARG A 513 32.39 3.19 -21.11
N PRO A 514 32.26 4.48 -20.66
CA PRO A 514 31.11 5.30 -21.00
C PRO A 514 30.84 5.43 -22.49
N LEU A 515 31.89 5.59 -23.31
CA LEU A 515 31.78 5.72 -24.75
C LEU A 515 31.22 4.41 -25.38
N ILE A 516 31.79 3.26 -24.98
CA ILE A 516 31.34 1.96 -25.48
C ILE A 516 29.89 1.68 -25.05
N ASN A 517 29.56 1.93 -23.77
CA ASN A 517 28.24 1.69 -23.21
C ASN A 517 27.18 2.54 -23.92
N SER A 518 27.35 3.84 -24.07
CA SER A 518 26.36 4.72 -24.70
C SER A 518 26.16 4.43 -26.18
N THR A 519 27.26 4.10 -26.90
CA THR A 519 27.15 3.67 -28.30
C THR A 519 26.41 2.36 -28.48
N PHE A 520 26.78 1.34 -27.69
CA PHE A 520 26.11 0.04 -27.69
C PHE A 520 24.64 0.17 -27.30
N PHE A 521 24.36 1.00 -26.29
CA PHE A 521 22.98 1.27 -25.84
C PHE A 521 22.12 1.82 -26.97
N THR A 522 22.59 2.83 -27.69
CA THR A 522 21.87 3.40 -28.84
C THR A 522 21.57 2.35 -29.90
N MET A 523 22.54 1.45 -30.20
CA MET A 523 22.36 0.34 -31.13
C MET A 523 21.27 -0.62 -30.63
N CYS A 524 21.27 -0.98 -29.35
CA CYS A 524 20.27 -1.86 -28.75
C CYS A 524 18.88 -1.22 -28.70
N LEU A 525 18.75 0.07 -28.43
CA LEU A 525 17.47 0.79 -28.48
C LEU A 525 16.87 0.77 -29.90
N ALA A 526 17.68 0.95 -30.93
CA ALA A 526 17.24 0.82 -32.32
C ALA A 526 16.77 -0.60 -32.67
N MET A 527 17.31 -1.62 -32.00
CA MET A 527 16.88 -3.02 -32.17
C MET A 527 15.69 -3.40 -31.25
N GLY A 528 15.21 -2.47 -30.40
CA GLY A 528 14.01 -2.64 -29.62
C GLY A 528 14.23 -3.06 -28.19
N LEU A 529 15.32 -2.63 -27.55
CA LEU A 529 15.53 -2.76 -26.12
C LEU A 529 14.51 -1.89 -25.37
N ASP A 530 13.78 -2.48 -24.41
CA ASP A 530 12.66 -1.85 -23.73
C ASP A 530 13.00 -1.41 -22.28
N ALA A 531 13.85 -2.16 -21.57
CA ALA A 531 14.13 -1.90 -20.16
C ALA A 531 15.60 -2.20 -19.77
N PRO A 532 16.58 -1.32 -20.09
CA PRO A 532 17.97 -1.55 -19.73
C PRO A 532 18.20 -1.52 -18.21
N ILE A 533 19.02 -2.47 -17.71
CA ILE A 533 19.61 -2.43 -16.37
C ILE A 533 20.91 -1.66 -16.49
N MET A 534 20.97 -0.44 -15.91
CA MET A 534 22.11 0.44 -16.06
C MET A 534 22.26 1.41 -14.88
N ASN A 535 23.42 2.08 -14.84
CA ASN A 535 23.68 3.15 -13.87
C ASN A 535 22.91 4.43 -14.25
N PRO A 536 21.91 4.88 -13.46
CA PRO A 536 21.14 6.08 -13.78
C PRO A 536 21.92 7.40 -13.64
N TYR A 537 23.12 7.36 -13.06
CA TYR A 537 23.97 8.55 -12.88
C TYR A 537 24.90 8.84 -14.08
N ASP A 538 24.87 7.99 -15.10
CA ASP A 538 25.71 8.17 -16.30
C ASP A 538 25.01 9.11 -17.29
N ASP A 539 25.49 10.37 -17.35
CA ASP A 539 24.92 11.40 -18.23
C ASP A 539 24.94 10.98 -19.71
N SER A 540 25.96 10.21 -20.15
CA SER A 540 26.07 9.74 -21.54
C SER A 540 24.93 8.76 -21.86
N MET A 541 24.58 7.88 -20.91
CA MET A 541 23.52 6.92 -21.04
C MET A 541 22.15 7.59 -20.98
N GLN A 542 21.96 8.55 -20.07
CA GLN A 542 20.71 9.33 -19.97
C GLN A 542 20.44 10.13 -21.24
N ASN A 543 21.47 10.78 -21.78
CA ASN A 543 21.37 11.53 -23.05
C ASN A 543 21.04 10.60 -24.23
N ALA A 544 21.66 9.41 -24.29
CA ALA A 544 21.38 8.42 -25.30
C ALA A 544 19.93 7.90 -25.20
N LEU A 545 19.41 7.66 -23.99
CA LEU A 545 18.04 7.25 -23.73
C LEU A 545 17.04 8.31 -24.20
N SER A 546 17.22 9.55 -23.75
CA SER A 546 16.35 10.69 -24.08
C SER A 546 16.29 10.92 -25.59
N ALA A 547 17.44 11.01 -26.24
CA ALA A 547 17.53 11.20 -27.70
C ALA A 547 16.92 10.04 -28.49
N SER A 548 17.19 8.79 -28.07
CA SER A 548 16.66 7.61 -28.74
C SER A 548 15.15 7.48 -28.61
N ASN A 549 14.56 7.79 -27.44
CA ASN A 549 13.10 7.80 -27.28
C ASN A 549 12.44 8.80 -28.23
N ALA A 550 13.02 10.00 -28.40
CA ALA A 550 12.51 10.98 -29.36
C ALA A 550 12.66 10.48 -30.81
N LEU A 551 13.82 9.94 -31.20
CA LEU A 551 14.09 9.47 -32.55
C LEU A 551 13.25 8.23 -32.95
N LEU A 552 12.93 7.38 -31.97
CA LEU A 552 12.14 6.16 -32.17
C LEU A 552 10.62 6.39 -31.99
N ALA A 553 10.17 7.65 -31.95
CA ALA A 553 8.78 8.05 -31.74
C ALA A 553 8.14 7.49 -30.43
N LYS A 554 8.97 7.15 -29.44
CA LYS A 554 8.55 6.75 -28.11
C LYS A 554 8.31 7.95 -27.15
N ASP A 555 8.76 9.13 -27.54
CA ASP A 555 8.49 10.43 -26.90
C ASP A 555 7.67 11.29 -27.89
N PRO A 556 6.33 11.38 -27.70
CA PRO A 556 5.46 12.09 -28.62
C PRO A 556 5.85 13.55 -28.81
N ASN A 557 6.15 13.92 -30.05
CA ASN A 557 6.60 15.26 -30.44
C ASN A 557 7.91 15.74 -29.78
N GLY A 558 8.72 14.85 -29.22
CA GLY A 558 9.96 15.17 -28.55
C GLY A 558 9.75 16.04 -27.30
N ARG A 559 8.63 15.88 -26.62
CA ARG A 559 8.26 16.71 -25.47
C ARG A 559 9.20 16.51 -24.28
N ASP A 560 9.44 15.27 -23.91
CA ASP A 560 10.29 14.94 -22.76
C ASP A 560 11.75 15.28 -23.07
N TYR A 561 12.19 15.04 -24.35
CA TYR A 561 13.50 15.46 -24.82
C TYR A 561 13.66 16.98 -24.72
N SER A 562 12.68 17.73 -25.18
CA SER A 562 12.73 19.20 -25.15
C SER A 562 12.76 19.74 -23.71
N LEU A 563 11.98 19.16 -22.81
CA LEU A 563 11.97 19.55 -21.39
C LEU A 563 13.32 19.27 -20.72
N ASN A 564 13.94 18.14 -21.02
CA ASN A 564 15.20 17.72 -20.43
C ASN A 564 16.42 18.51 -20.99
N HIS A 565 16.34 19.03 -22.22
CA HIS A 565 17.46 19.66 -22.91
C HIS A 565 17.26 21.15 -23.28
N SER A 566 16.05 21.71 -23.11
CA SER A 566 15.82 23.13 -23.34
C SER A 566 16.37 23.97 -22.19
N GLY A 567 17.54 24.50 -22.24
CA GLY A 567 18.25 25.38 -21.29
C GLY A 567 17.53 26.19 -20.21
N GLN A 568 16.27 25.89 -19.95
CA GLN A 568 15.59 26.14 -18.69
C GLN A 568 16.12 25.11 -17.69
N ASN A 569 17.29 25.43 -17.12
CA ASN A 569 17.78 24.84 -15.89
C ASN A 569 16.71 25.03 -14.80
N ILE A 570 15.69 24.19 -14.79
CA ILE A 570 15.22 23.66 -13.52
C ILE A 570 16.44 22.86 -13.08
N PRO A 571 17.16 23.21 -12.02
CA PRO A 571 18.21 22.36 -11.53
C PRO A 571 17.53 21.02 -11.20
N VAL A 572 17.68 20.02 -12.06
CA VAL A 572 17.81 18.66 -11.54
C VAL A 572 18.99 18.83 -10.62
N ALA A 573 18.73 18.84 -9.33
CA ALA A 573 19.77 18.84 -8.34
C ALA A 573 20.64 17.65 -8.76
N LYS A 574 21.78 17.95 -9.39
CA LYS A 574 22.84 16.97 -9.48
C LYS A 574 22.95 16.51 -8.06
N ALA A 575 22.62 15.25 -7.83
CA ALA A 575 22.97 14.60 -6.59
C ALA A 575 24.50 14.73 -6.54
N LYS A 576 24.94 15.88 -6.07
CA LYS A 576 26.26 15.99 -5.52
C LYS A 576 26.23 14.92 -4.46
N ASN A 577 27.16 13.95 -4.58
CA ASN A 577 27.49 13.12 -3.44
C ASN A 577 27.11 13.90 -2.20
N ALA A 578 26.38 13.31 -1.29
CA ALA A 578 26.05 13.94 -0.03
C ALA A 578 27.38 14.21 0.71
N VAL A 579 28.12 15.17 0.19
CA VAL A 579 29.06 15.97 0.90
C VAL A 579 28.12 16.76 1.79
N SER A 580 28.19 16.50 3.12
CA SER A 580 27.69 17.39 4.14
C SER A 580 27.57 18.77 3.52
N SER A 581 26.37 19.38 3.58
CA SER A 581 26.15 20.73 3.01
C SER A 581 27.16 21.75 3.57
N GLY A 582 27.97 21.31 4.54
CA GLY A 582 28.84 22.14 5.40
C GLY A 582 28.04 22.74 6.55
N ASP A 583 26.71 22.70 6.49
CA ASP A 583 25.81 23.10 7.55
C ASP A 583 25.12 21.85 8.15
N ILE A 584 25.57 21.48 9.33
CA ILE A 584 25.06 20.31 10.06
C ILE A 584 23.56 20.41 10.36
N ILE A 585 23.00 21.62 10.45
CA ILE A 585 21.57 21.86 10.69
C ILE A 585 20.76 21.43 9.46
N GLU A 586 21.21 21.78 8.25
CA GLU A 586 20.56 21.38 7.01
C GLU A 586 20.72 19.87 6.73
N ASP A 587 21.87 19.29 7.14
CA ASP A 587 22.09 17.85 7.07
C ASP A 587 21.11 17.09 7.98
N ILE A 588 20.89 17.54 9.22
CA ILE A 588 19.90 16.97 10.16
C ILE A 588 18.49 17.11 9.59
N LYS A 589 18.12 18.26 9.07
CA LYS A 589 16.80 18.49 8.45
C LYS A 589 16.57 17.54 7.29
N SER A 590 17.55 17.36 6.41
CA SER A 590 17.49 16.43 5.28
C SER A 590 17.35 14.98 5.74
N ALA A 591 18.07 14.57 6.78
CA ALA A 591 17.98 13.24 7.36
C ALA A 591 16.58 12.94 7.94
N ILE A 592 15.92 13.93 8.56
CA ILE A 592 14.55 13.78 9.04
C ILE A 592 13.57 13.64 7.87
N ILE A 593 13.67 14.48 6.86
CA ILE A 593 12.80 14.40 5.67
C ILE A 593 12.93 13.04 4.97
N SER A 594 14.14 12.48 4.93
CA SER A 594 14.41 11.16 4.36
C SER A 594 14.17 9.98 5.31
N GLY A 595 13.78 10.24 6.57
CA GLY A 595 13.51 9.20 7.57
C GLY A 595 14.74 8.42 8.04
N GLU A 596 15.93 9.04 8.04
CA GLU A 596 17.18 8.40 8.45
C GLU A 596 17.37 8.41 9.98
N LYS A 597 16.72 7.46 10.65
CA LYS A 597 16.80 7.36 12.11
C LYS A 597 18.15 6.88 12.66
N GLU A 598 18.91 6.08 11.90
CA GLU A 598 20.15 5.46 12.37
C GLU A 598 21.31 6.47 12.50
N SER A 599 21.36 7.47 11.64
CA SER A 599 22.44 8.47 11.63
C SER A 599 22.10 9.72 12.42
N ILE A 600 20.82 10.01 12.64
CA ILE A 600 20.32 11.27 13.17
C ILE A 600 20.83 11.59 14.58
N ALA A 601 20.89 10.61 15.47
CA ALA A 601 21.41 10.81 16.83
C ALA A 601 22.86 11.25 16.84
N GLN A 602 23.69 10.69 15.96
CA GLN A 602 25.09 11.06 15.81
C GLN A 602 25.25 12.46 15.21
N MET A 603 24.42 12.81 14.21
CA MET A 603 24.41 14.14 13.60
C MET A 603 24.04 15.23 14.61
N VAL A 604 23.01 14.98 15.42
CA VAL A 604 22.58 15.87 16.51
C VAL A 604 23.71 16.05 17.52
N GLU A 605 24.39 14.97 17.94
CA GLU A 605 25.50 15.05 18.85
C GLU A 605 26.67 15.87 18.29
N GLN A 606 26.96 15.72 17.00
CA GLN A 606 27.97 16.52 16.30
C GLN A 606 27.57 17.99 16.26
N ALA A 607 26.30 18.33 16.01
CA ALA A 607 25.80 19.70 16.02
C ALA A 607 25.95 20.34 17.41
N LEU A 608 25.55 19.62 18.46
CA LEU A 608 25.70 20.08 19.85
C LEU A 608 27.18 20.30 20.23
N ASN A 609 28.07 19.40 19.82
CA ASN A 609 29.51 19.52 20.05
C ASN A 609 30.16 20.67 19.25
N LYS A 610 29.58 21.05 18.10
CA LYS A 610 29.98 22.25 17.32
C LYS A 610 29.47 23.56 17.90
N GLY A 611 28.67 23.52 19.01
CA GLY A 611 28.19 24.69 19.73
C GLY A 611 26.80 25.17 19.30
N HIS A 612 26.07 24.43 18.45
CA HIS A 612 24.66 24.74 18.17
C HIS A 612 23.81 24.52 19.41
N LYS A 613 22.88 25.44 19.66
CA LYS A 613 21.99 25.36 20.82
C LYS A 613 20.86 24.33 20.56
N PRO A 614 20.42 23.59 21.59
CA PRO A 614 19.29 22.67 21.48
C PRO A 614 18.06 23.25 20.79
N ASN A 615 17.62 24.44 21.18
CA ASN A 615 16.47 25.12 20.57
C ASN A 615 16.71 25.47 19.10
N GLU A 616 17.94 25.83 18.73
CA GLU A 616 18.27 26.12 17.32
C GLU A 616 18.15 24.88 16.45
N ILE A 617 18.61 23.72 16.93
CA ILE A 617 18.47 22.43 16.22
C ILE A 617 16.99 22.07 16.13
N THR A 618 16.22 22.21 17.22
CA THR A 618 14.78 21.91 17.24
C THR A 618 14.03 22.78 16.24
N ASP A 619 14.26 24.08 16.20
CA ASP A 619 13.48 24.99 15.36
C ASP A 619 13.91 24.92 13.89
N LYS A 620 15.22 25.00 13.63
CA LYS A 620 15.74 25.12 12.26
C LYS A 620 15.90 23.79 11.52
N ALA A 621 16.10 22.67 12.24
CA ALA A 621 16.19 21.35 11.65
C ALA A 621 14.90 20.53 11.85
N LEU A 622 14.54 20.21 13.10
CA LEU A 622 13.45 19.26 13.38
C LEU A 622 12.08 19.80 12.94
N SER A 623 11.68 20.94 13.46
CA SER A 623 10.39 21.57 13.12
C SER A 623 10.31 21.97 11.66
N ALA A 624 11.40 22.50 11.11
CA ALA A 624 11.46 22.86 9.70
C ALA A 624 11.35 21.64 8.77
N ALA A 625 11.92 20.49 9.14
CA ALA A 625 11.78 19.23 8.41
C ALA A 625 10.33 18.75 8.39
N MET A 626 9.69 18.70 9.56
CA MET A 626 8.29 18.25 9.67
C MET A 626 7.31 19.16 8.95
N ASN A 627 7.59 20.46 8.87
CA ASN A 627 6.80 21.38 8.04
C ASN A 627 6.90 21.05 6.54
N VAL A 628 8.05 20.60 6.06
CA VAL A 628 8.19 20.13 4.67
C VAL A 628 7.41 18.83 4.47
N VAL A 629 7.61 17.87 5.39
CA VAL A 629 6.91 16.58 5.37
C VAL A 629 5.39 16.78 5.39
N GLY A 630 4.86 17.66 6.25
CA GLY A 630 3.44 17.98 6.33
C GLY A 630 2.89 18.61 5.03
N LYS A 631 3.64 19.55 4.42
CA LYS A 631 3.25 20.13 3.13
C LYS A 631 3.25 19.10 2.00
N ASP A 632 4.25 18.24 1.96
CA ASP A 632 4.35 17.22 0.91
C ASP A 632 3.29 16.11 1.12
N PHE A 633 2.91 15.81 2.36
CA PHE A 633 1.79 14.93 2.69
C PHE A 633 0.45 15.56 2.27
N GLY A 634 0.19 16.82 2.65
CA GLY A 634 -1.01 17.55 2.23
C GLY A 634 -1.10 17.73 0.70
N ALA A 635 0.04 17.86 0.01
CA ALA A 635 0.13 17.89 -1.44
C ALA A 635 0.09 16.49 -2.09
N LYS A 636 -0.06 15.43 -1.30
CA LYS A 636 -0.12 14.01 -1.73
C LYS A 636 1.10 13.53 -2.52
N LYS A 637 2.25 14.13 -2.27
CA LYS A 637 3.55 13.71 -2.84
C LYS A 637 4.17 12.57 -2.06
N ILE A 638 3.90 12.49 -0.77
CA ILE A 638 4.28 11.42 0.14
C ILE A 638 3.05 10.89 0.87
N PHE A 639 3.14 9.67 1.41
CA PHE A 639 2.04 8.99 2.08
C PHE A 639 2.40 8.65 3.52
N LEU A 640 1.45 8.09 4.26
CA LEU A 640 1.60 7.79 5.68
C LEU A 640 2.92 7.07 6.04
N PRO A 641 3.39 6.07 5.29
CA PRO A 641 4.66 5.42 5.60
C PRO A 641 5.85 6.39 5.69
N GLN A 642 5.95 7.32 4.73
CA GLN A 642 7.04 8.31 4.72
C GLN A 642 6.93 9.29 5.89
N VAL A 643 5.70 9.71 6.23
CA VAL A 643 5.46 10.59 7.38
C VAL A 643 5.90 9.93 8.68
N MET A 644 5.58 8.63 8.85
CA MET A 644 5.97 7.87 10.05
C MET A 644 7.49 7.74 10.18
N LEU A 645 8.21 7.45 9.09
CA LEU A 645 9.69 7.39 9.11
C LEU A 645 10.31 8.72 9.52
N SER A 646 9.80 9.83 8.96
CA SER A 646 10.28 11.18 9.32
C SER A 646 9.98 11.50 10.80
N ALA A 647 8.81 11.08 11.30
CA ALA A 647 8.45 11.25 12.72
C ALA A 647 9.36 10.42 13.63
N GLU A 648 9.70 9.18 13.28
CA GLU A 648 10.66 8.35 14.02
C GLU A 648 12.05 8.98 14.06
N ALA A 649 12.56 9.43 12.90
CA ALA A 649 13.85 10.10 12.83
C ALA A 649 13.88 11.37 13.70
N MET A 650 12.80 12.17 13.67
CA MET A 650 12.66 13.33 14.53
C MET A 650 12.65 12.95 16.01
N ARG A 651 11.96 11.89 16.39
CA ARG A 651 11.91 11.39 17.77
C ARG A 651 13.30 11.01 18.30
N GLU A 652 14.09 10.26 17.50
CA GLU A 652 15.46 9.91 17.86
C GLU A 652 16.35 11.15 18.01
N ALA A 653 16.21 12.13 17.11
CA ALA A 653 16.89 13.41 17.24
C ALA A 653 16.52 14.15 18.54
N PHE A 654 15.23 14.18 18.88
CA PHE A 654 14.74 14.85 20.07
C PHE A 654 15.19 14.18 21.38
N ILE A 655 15.20 12.83 21.42
CA ILE A 655 15.74 12.08 22.56
C ILE A 655 17.19 12.50 22.81
N LYS A 656 17.99 12.61 21.76
CA LYS A 656 19.40 13.00 21.87
C LYS A 656 19.59 14.44 22.32
N ILE A 657 18.74 15.35 21.85
CA ILE A 657 18.72 16.74 22.30
C ILE A 657 18.37 16.80 23.80
N LYS A 658 17.37 16.04 24.25
CA LYS A 658 16.89 16.02 25.65
C LYS A 658 17.95 15.56 26.63
N GLU A 659 18.87 14.66 26.24
CA GLU A 659 19.99 14.22 27.09
C GLU A 659 20.94 15.37 27.49
N ARG A 660 20.97 16.48 26.74
CA ARG A 660 21.85 17.62 26.95
C ARG A 660 21.15 18.86 27.52
N ILE A 661 19.83 18.79 27.75
CA ILE A 661 19.04 19.88 28.34
C ILE A 661 18.88 19.57 29.84
N PRO A 662 19.19 20.51 30.77
CA PRO A 662 18.87 20.34 32.17
C PRO A 662 17.36 20.16 32.36
N SER A 663 16.97 19.28 33.29
CA SER A 663 15.57 18.86 33.54
C SER A 663 14.55 20.00 33.69
N ASP A 664 15.02 21.21 34.06
CA ASP A 664 14.17 22.36 34.30
C ASP A 664 13.94 23.28 33.10
N SER A 665 14.47 22.95 31.92
CA SER A 665 14.45 23.83 30.72
C SER A 665 13.84 23.22 29.46
N VAL A 666 13.22 22.03 29.54
CA VAL A 666 12.45 21.48 28.43
C VAL A 666 11.16 22.28 28.31
N SER A 667 11.03 23.08 27.26
CA SER A 667 9.77 23.77 26.96
C SER A 667 8.69 22.71 26.65
N ASN A 668 7.94 22.32 27.67
CA ASN A 668 6.70 21.60 27.48
C ASN A 668 5.71 22.59 26.86
N LYS A 669 5.40 22.45 25.59
CA LYS A 669 4.45 23.33 24.88
C LYS A 669 3.02 23.19 25.40
N GLY A 670 2.76 22.18 26.22
CA GLY A 670 1.49 21.88 26.85
C GLY A 670 1.29 20.37 27.02
N THR A 671 0.39 20.01 27.91
CA THR A 671 0.01 18.64 28.20
C THR A 671 -1.32 18.33 27.51
N ILE A 672 -1.36 17.26 26.73
CA ILE A 672 -2.54 16.79 25.98
C ILE A 672 -2.89 15.39 26.45
N VAL A 673 -4.13 15.19 26.89
CA VAL A 673 -4.69 13.85 27.11
C VAL A 673 -5.40 13.43 25.84
N ILE A 674 -5.08 12.25 25.32
CA ILE A 674 -5.72 11.74 24.09
C ILE A 674 -6.34 10.36 24.35
N ALA A 675 -7.54 10.13 23.82
CA ALA A 675 -8.26 8.88 23.97
C ALA A 675 -9.15 8.58 22.77
N THR A 676 -9.34 7.31 22.46
CA THR A 676 -10.48 6.84 21.68
C THR A 676 -11.64 6.57 22.64
N VAL A 677 -12.81 7.15 22.34
CA VAL A 677 -13.96 7.16 23.22
C VAL A 677 -14.57 5.78 23.45
N LYS A 678 -15.41 5.63 24.47
CA LYS A 678 -16.05 4.39 24.87
C LYS A 678 -16.78 3.69 23.72
N GLY A 679 -16.59 2.36 23.64
CA GLY A 679 -17.21 1.51 22.61
C GLY A 679 -16.46 1.55 21.25
N ASP A 680 -15.47 2.42 21.10
CA ASP A 680 -14.63 2.47 19.89
C ASP A 680 -13.29 1.80 20.13
N ILE A 681 -13.04 0.73 19.40
CA ILE A 681 -11.83 -0.09 19.53
C ILE A 681 -10.73 0.29 18.52
N HIS A 682 -10.98 1.29 17.68
CA HIS A 682 -10.04 1.76 16.68
C HIS A 682 -9.10 2.80 17.30
N ASP A 683 -7.82 2.54 17.29
CA ASP A 683 -6.81 3.44 17.89
C ASP A 683 -5.76 3.97 16.91
N LEU A 684 -5.78 3.47 15.67
CA LEU A 684 -4.77 3.78 14.67
C LEU A 684 -4.64 5.29 14.39
N GLY A 685 -5.77 5.97 14.09
CA GLY A 685 -5.78 7.41 13.83
C GLY A 685 -5.31 8.19 15.06
N LYS A 686 -5.75 7.79 16.26
CA LYS A 686 -5.32 8.35 17.51
C LYS A 686 -3.81 8.20 17.76
N ASN A 687 -3.25 7.01 17.50
CA ASN A 687 -1.83 6.73 17.69
C ASN A 687 -0.95 7.58 16.76
N ILE A 688 -1.40 7.82 15.53
CA ILE A 688 -0.72 8.73 14.58
C ILE A 688 -0.73 10.17 15.13
N VAL A 689 -1.89 10.65 15.57
CA VAL A 689 -2.03 12.00 16.14
C VAL A 689 -1.18 12.14 17.40
N SER A 690 -1.20 11.14 18.28
CA SER A 690 -0.38 11.07 19.50
C SER A 690 1.10 11.23 19.17
N ALA A 691 1.63 10.42 18.26
CA ALA A 691 3.03 10.48 17.84
C ALA A 691 3.41 11.82 17.22
N LEU A 692 2.55 12.41 16.40
CA LEU A 692 2.81 13.71 15.79
C LEU A 692 2.79 14.86 16.82
N LEU A 693 1.90 14.83 17.80
CA LEU A 693 1.85 15.81 18.89
C LEU A 693 3.11 15.72 19.78
N GLU A 694 3.50 14.50 20.18
CA GLU A 694 4.74 14.27 20.96
C GLU A 694 5.97 14.80 20.21
N ASN A 695 6.07 14.49 18.92
CA ASN A 695 7.17 14.93 18.07
C ASN A 695 7.22 16.46 17.89
N ASN A 696 6.10 17.16 18.11
CA ASN A 696 6.04 18.63 18.07
C ASN A 696 6.25 19.29 19.44
N GLY A 697 6.62 18.51 20.46
CA GLY A 697 7.02 19.02 21.77
C GLY A 697 5.90 19.15 22.81
N PHE A 698 4.74 18.51 22.57
CA PHE A 698 3.68 18.36 23.56
C PHE A 698 3.95 17.14 24.44
N LYS A 699 3.54 17.22 25.70
CA LYS A 699 3.48 16.04 26.56
C LYS A 699 2.14 15.36 26.32
N VAL A 700 2.14 14.22 25.62
CA VAL A 700 0.93 13.45 25.35
C VAL A 700 0.76 12.36 26.42
N ILE A 701 -0.48 12.23 26.91
CA ILE A 701 -0.93 11.17 27.80
C ILE A 701 -1.98 10.39 27.05
N ASP A 702 -1.53 9.31 26.42
CA ASP A 702 -2.37 8.43 25.64
C ASP A 702 -3.04 7.42 26.57
N LEU A 703 -4.36 7.47 26.65
CA LEU A 703 -5.16 6.57 27.48
C LEU A 703 -5.53 5.27 26.75
N GLY A 704 -5.28 5.19 25.42
CA GLY A 704 -5.67 4.05 24.64
C GLY A 704 -7.05 4.17 24.00
N LYS A 705 -7.74 3.05 23.85
CA LYS A 705 -9.03 2.91 23.21
C LYS A 705 -10.11 2.39 24.16
N ASP A 706 -11.37 2.61 23.82
CA ASP A 706 -12.55 2.18 24.62
C ASP A 706 -12.55 2.79 26.03
N ILE A 707 -12.23 4.08 26.15
CA ILE A 707 -12.01 4.76 27.42
C ILE A 707 -13.29 5.46 27.90
N ASP A 708 -13.67 5.19 29.14
CA ASP A 708 -14.83 5.81 29.77
C ASP A 708 -14.62 7.33 30.03
N LYS A 709 -15.68 8.12 29.88
CA LYS A 709 -15.64 9.58 30.04
C LYS A 709 -15.08 10.03 31.39
N GLU A 710 -15.41 9.29 32.47
CA GLU A 710 -14.90 9.56 33.80
C GLU A 710 -13.38 9.41 33.89
N GLU A 711 -12.83 8.43 33.22
CA GLU A 711 -11.39 8.18 33.17
C GLU A 711 -10.65 9.25 32.36
N ILE A 712 -11.22 9.67 31.21
CA ILE A 712 -10.68 10.74 30.37
C ILE A 712 -10.61 12.05 31.17
N ILE A 713 -11.70 12.44 31.84
CA ILE A 713 -11.78 13.68 32.62
C ILE A 713 -10.84 13.61 33.82
N LYS A 714 -10.80 12.48 34.52
CA LYS A 714 -9.89 12.27 35.64
C LYS A 714 -8.44 12.41 35.19
N ALA A 715 -8.06 11.77 34.09
CA ALA A 715 -6.70 11.88 33.57
C ALA A 715 -6.34 13.33 33.17
N ALA A 716 -7.29 14.07 32.61
CA ALA A 716 -7.11 15.48 32.28
C ALA A 716 -6.87 16.34 33.55
N ILE A 717 -7.64 16.13 34.61
CA ILE A 717 -7.51 16.83 35.88
C ILE A 717 -6.19 16.46 36.58
N ASP A 718 -5.89 15.18 36.74
CA ASP A 718 -4.71 14.66 37.41
C ASP A 718 -3.41 15.15 36.78
N ASN A 719 -3.39 15.30 35.45
CA ASN A 719 -2.25 15.74 34.67
C ASN A 719 -2.27 17.24 34.35
N LYS A 720 -3.28 17.98 34.76
CA LYS A 720 -3.48 19.40 34.41
C LYS A 720 -3.37 19.64 32.91
N ALA A 721 -4.13 18.85 32.15
CA ALA A 721 -4.08 18.88 30.70
C ALA A 721 -4.54 20.23 30.13
N ASP A 722 -3.75 20.82 29.26
CA ASP A 722 -4.11 22.04 28.54
C ASP A 722 -5.14 21.75 27.43
N MET A 723 -5.20 20.48 26.96
CA MET A 723 -6.15 20.04 25.93
C MET A 723 -6.48 18.55 26.07
N ILE A 724 -7.72 18.20 25.72
CA ILE A 724 -8.18 16.81 25.53
C ILE A 724 -8.36 16.58 24.03
N GLY A 725 -7.78 15.50 23.51
CA GLY A 725 -8.01 15.00 22.15
C GLY A 725 -8.93 13.76 22.19
N LEU A 726 -10.07 13.83 21.51
CA LEU A 726 -11.00 12.72 21.45
C LEU A 726 -11.08 12.17 20.02
N CYS A 727 -11.01 10.85 19.88
CA CYS A 727 -11.07 10.17 18.60
C CYS A 727 -12.27 9.22 18.56
N SER A 728 -13.00 9.24 17.41
CA SER A 728 -14.02 8.25 17.08
C SER A 728 -13.99 7.92 15.60
N LEU A 729 -13.93 6.63 15.27
CA LEU A 729 -13.93 6.14 13.89
C LEU A 729 -15.23 5.47 13.48
N MET A 730 -16.09 5.14 14.46
CA MET A 730 -17.38 4.51 14.20
C MET A 730 -18.54 5.48 14.42
N THR A 731 -19.53 5.43 13.53
CA THR A 731 -20.75 6.22 13.64
C THR A 731 -21.59 5.84 14.87
N THR A 732 -21.36 4.65 15.43
CA THR A 732 -22.03 4.17 16.64
C THR A 732 -21.46 4.72 17.93
N THR A 733 -20.24 5.23 17.90
CA THR A 733 -19.50 5.66 19.08
C THR A 733 -19.27 7.18 19.15
N ILE A 734 -19.56 7.89 18.06
CA ILE A 734 -19.33 9.33 17.98
C ILE A 734 -20.10 10.11 19.07
N THR A 735 -21.29 9.64 19.47
CA THR A 735 -22.08 10.24 20.56
C THR A 735 -21.41 10.18 21.92
N GLN A 736 -20.40 9.35 22.09
CA GLN A 736 -19.60 9.32 23.32
C GLN A 736 -18.73 10.57 23.47
N ILE A 737 -18.40 11.24 22.35
CA ILE A 737 -17.75 12.55 22.39
C ILE A 737 -18.64 13.58 23.09
N ASP A 738 -19.97 13.59 22.77
CA ASP A 738 -20.96 14.47 23.43
C ASP A 738 -20.99 14.24 24.93
N GLU A 739 -20.95 12.94 25.32
CA GLU A 739 -20.98 12.59 26.75
C GLU A 739 -19.72 13.07 27.49
N VAL A 740 -18.52 12.95 26.88
CA VAL A 740 -17.28 13.45 27.47
C VAL A 740 -17.33 14.98 27.60
N ILE A 741 -17.74 15.71 26.55
CA ILE A 741 -17.83 17.18 26.58
C ILE A 741 -18.89 17.64 27.57
N SER A 742 -20.06 16.97 27.59
CA SER A 742 -21.12 17.29 28.56
C SER A 742 -20.70 17.08 30.00
N GLU A 743 -19.93 16.03 30.28
CA GLU A 743 -19.44 15.74 31.63
C GLU A 743 -18.30 16.68 32.00
N LEU A 744 -17.42 17.05 31.07
CA LEU A 744 -16.39 18.06 31.28
C LEU A 744 -17.01 19.41 31.64
N ASN A 745 -18.08 19.82 30.95
CA ASN A 745 -18.79 21.06 31.20
C ASN A 745 -19.50 21.11 32.58
N LYS A 746 -19.79 19.93 33.16
CA LYS A 746 -20.31 19.86 34.56
C LYS A 746 -19.20 19.88 35.59
N SER A 747 -17.97 19.60 35.20
CA SER A 747 -16.83 19.63 36.09
C SER A 747 -16.37 21.09 36.32
N GLU A 748 -15.66 21.33 37.43
CA GLU A 748 -15.02 22.62 37.68
C GLU A 748 -13.72 22.83 36.88
N TYR A 749 -13.35 21.84 36.05
CA TYR A 749 -12.11 21.86 35.25
C TYR A 749 -12.37 22.38 33.87
N SER A 750 -11.63 23.41 33.48
CA SER A 750 -11.72 23.99 32.12
C SER A 750 -10.46 23.67 31.33
N THR A 751 -10.63 22.99 30.22
CA THR A 751 -9.56 22.68 29.25
C THR A 751 -10.10 22.74 27.83
N LYS A 752 -9.21 22.81 26.84
CA LYS A 752 -9.60 22.81 25.44
C LYS A 752 -9.93 21.38 24.97
N VAL A 753 -10.89 21.24 24.06
CA VAL A 753 -11.27 19.96 23.48
C VAL A 753 -11.10 20.00 21.96
N MET A 754 -10.25 19.12 21.47
CA MET A 754 -10.07 18.85 20.03
C MET A 754 -10.63 17.48 19.70
N ILE A 755 -11.39 17.38 18.63
CA ILE A 755 -12.00 16.11 18.21
C ILE A 755 -11.55 15.74 16.80
N GLY A 756 -11.49 14.43 16.51
CA GLY A 756 -11.10 13.90 15.22
C GLY A 756 -11.55 12.46 15.01
N GLY A 757 -11.31 11.95 13.82
CA GLY A 757 -11.69 10.59 13.43
C GLY A 757 -12.51 10.56 12.14
N ALA A 758 -12.59 9.40 11.49
CA ALA A 758 -13.14 9.26 10.14
C ALA A 758 -14.63 9.65 10.00
N VAL A 759 -15.37 9.64 11.12
CA VAL A 759 -16.80 9.99 11.15
C VAL A 759 -17.07 11.37 11.75
N VAL A 760 -16.03 12.06 12.20
CA VAL A 760 -16.12 13.40 12.81
C VAL A 760 -16.01 14.46 11.70
N THR A 761 -16.83 15.51 11.79
CA THR A 761 -16.83 16.63 10.86
C THR A 761 -16.73 17.96 11.60
N GLN A 762 -16.39 19.05 10.89
CA GLN A 762 -16.39 20.40 11.49
C GLN A 762 -17.77 20.78 12.02
N GLU A 763 -18.83 20.48 11.27
CA GLU A 763 -20.22 20.75 11.68
C GLU A 763 -20.58 20.02 13.00
N TYR A 764 -20.11 18.78 13.14
CA TYR A 764 -20.29 18.02 14.37
C TYR A 764 -19.54 18.66 15.54
N ALA A 765 -18.28 19.07 15.33
CA ALA A 765 -17.49 19.75 16.35
C ALA A 765 -18.17 21.02 16.86
N ASP A 766 -18.70 21.82 15.93
CA ASP A 766 -19.42 23.05 16.26
C ASP A 766 -20.69 22.76 17.07
N ASN A 767 -21.44 21.71 16.71
CA ASN A 767 -22.69 21.32 17.38
C ASN A 767 -22.47 20.77 18.79
N VAL A 768 -21.40 20.02 19.04
CA VAL A 768 -21.10 19.45 20.38
C VAL A 768 -20.33 20.42 21.26
N GLY A 769 -19.91 21.56 20.74
CA GLY A 769 -19.16 22.57 21.46
C GLY A 769 -17.71 22.22 21.70
N ALA A 770 -17.10 21.46 20.81
CA ALA A 770 -15.66 21.24 20.80
C ALA A 770 -14.93 22.52 20.38
N ASP A 771 -13.74 22.75 20.93
CA ASP A 771 -12.94 23.95 20.58
C ASP A 771 -12.35 23.87 19.17
N ALA A 772 -12.13 22.66 18.65
CA ALA A 772 -11.66 22.44 17.29
C ALA A 772 -11.90 21.01 16.76
N TYR A 773 -11.92 20.91 15.44
CA TYR A 773 -11.90 19.66 14.68
C TYR A 773 -10.59 19.50 13.94
N ALA A 774 -10.00 18.33 14.01
CA ALA A 774 -8.79 17.96 13.29
C ALA A 774 -9.11 16.85 12.27
N PRO A 775 -9.12 17.13 10.96
CA PRO A 775 -9.37 16.13 9.93
C PRO A 775 -8.22 15.12 9.77
N ASP A 776 -7.01 15.53 10.14
CA ASP A 776 -5.82 14.68 10.11
C ASP A 776 -4.81 15.03 11.20
N GLY A 777 -3.75 14.21 11.30
CA GLY A 777 -2.75 14.37 12.34
C GLY A 777 -1.87 15.61 12.18
N VAL A 778 -1.69 16.13 10.98
CA VAL A 778 -0.89 17.33 10.72
C VAL A 778 -1.67 18.57 11.17
N GLU A 779 -2.95 18.62 10.83
CA GLU A 779 -3.82 19.71 11.24
C GLU A 779 -4.08 19.68 12.76
N ALA A 780 -4.13 18.48 13.37
CA ALA A 780 -4.19 18.33 14.82
C ALA A 780 -3.02 19.03 15.53
N VAL A 781 -1.82 18.94 15.00
CA VAL A 781 -0.63 19.62 15.53
C VAL A 781 -0.74 21.14 15.41
N GLU A 782 -1.19 21.65 14.27
CA GLU A 782 -1.34 23.09 14.03
C GLU A 782 -2.45 23.68 14.92
N ILE A 783 -3.53 22.94 15.13
CA ILE A 783 -4.62 23.29 16.04
C ILE A 783 -4.11 23.32 17.49
N ALA A 784 -3.39 22.28 17.91
CA ALA A 784 -2.83 22.23 19.26
C ALA A 784 -1.89 23.41 19.53
N LYS A 785 -1.03 23.78 18.57
CA LYS A 785 -0.18 24.97 18.67
C LYS A 785 -0.98 26.26 18.80
N LYS A 786 -2.11 26.38 18.13
CA LYS A 786 -2.97 27.57 18.19
C LYS A 786 -3.74 27.66 19.50
N LEU A 787 -4.28 26.54 19.99
CA LEU A 787 -5.14 26.52 21.18
C LEU A 787 -4.37 26.56 22.49
N ILE A 788 -3.14 26.01 22.53
CA ILE A 788 -2.32 25.92 23.76
C ILE A 788 -1.30 27.05 23.85
N ASN A 789 -1.12 27.89 22.81
CA ASN A 789 -0.18 29.02 22.88
C ASN A 789 -0.53 29.95 24.08
N LYS A 790 0.30 29.85 25.12
CA LYS A 790 0.40 30.82 26.21
C LYS A 790 1.44 31.85 25.90
#